data_213c0b2ed7f246768d24e76552c510b7
#
_entry.id   213c0b2ed7f246768d24e76552c510b7
#
_cell.length_a   1.000
_cell.length_b   1.000
_cell.length_c   1.000
_cell.angle_alpha   90.00
_cell.angle_beta   90.00
_cell.angle_gamma   90.00
#
_symmetry.space_group_name_H-M   'P 1'
#
loop_
_entity.id
_entity.type
_entity.pdbx_description
1 polymer ?
#
loop_
_entity_poly.entity_id
_entity_poly.type
_entity_poly.pdbx_seq_one_letter_code
_entity_poly.pdbx_strand_id
1 'polypeptide(L)'
;MRLLVQNLLVGLLSYRIWGYPTGADTTQIQGEDSRGYHARAGVLRHVNPKIGTYGASPDDNGGMIPSVSVPFGMTRWTPQTRENFISQVPYHDADDFIHGFQATHQPAIWMGELGQVVLAPGWTSDVKSLFQHRSLAFLKKDEVSTPYVYEVLLDADTEGEYDWDLTEEAAGEGPVPGGAGSVPGSVREGANGRIRKRGAVSGSYTRQIRAALSASAHTGHLRFDFEDNSYKSSAQRIQPYISIQVTRRNWTGQVEIDPRRREVFGSNPQRQDYRLGPNRPASFQGYFVSRFSEPFTSYGTSLGANISEGINGASGQLLGAYVKFHANTKRIEVRTAVSFVSIEQARKNLDIESPDGTSFEHTVEEVKSAWLEKLGRVTIEGVNSTDEEHDQRTIWYTGLFHALQYPNDFSEPTSRDPKCTRTFYSGYTDSVHESNDSYYQSWSIWDTYRAEHSLLTLFAPERVNSMMRSLLKIFDWSGRLPIWANMVETNIMIATNADAVLANAISHGFRSFDLPKTWEAVRKDAYEPPENDTELLYYDRQPDTPHEARAGLTSYMEHGWVDNDRWSESASRTLDYAFNDAACAVVARAVGAEDEAAALERRAGNYANVWDSDTQFMRARNANGSWANDTWGWTEGDKWVYTFDVLHDVAGLAALFPGGRRGLAARLDAHFDGGHNMHSNEPSHHVPYLYSLIGRPGAAAERVRALAWHDYNATSAGLSGNEDLGQMSAWYVFSALGFYPVNPAADEYVVGSPFFERVALRLPAGAATGGEAGAADGPERTLVIEARGAASGKPYVKGLTVDGRAVDRPVLRHRDIVTARVIRFEMSESPTSWGEDGEL
;
A
#
# COMPACT_ATOMS: atom_id res chain seq x y z
N MET A 1 -41.71 -25.80 36.89
CA MET A 1 -40.35 -26.27 36.58
C MET A 1 -40.43 -27.43 35.60
N ARG A 2 -40.70 -27.14 34.35
CA ARG A 2 -40.72 -27.97 33.11
C ARG A 2 -41.50 -27.18 32.09
N LEU A 3 -40.85 -26.19 31.49
CA LEU A 3 -41.32 -25.41 30.32
C LEU A 3 -40.36 -24.26 30.00
N LEU A 4 -39.02 -24.59 29.96
CA LEU A 4 -37.99 -23.61 29.63
C LEU A 4 -36.72 -24.28 29.04
N VAL A 5 -36.89 -25.38 28.29
CA VAL A 5 -35.77 -26.12 27.64
C VAL A 5 -36.18 -26.54 26.21
N GLN A 6 -36.98 -25.78 25.50
CA GLN A 6 -37.39 -26.15 24.14
C GLN A 6 -37.27 -25.04 23.08
N ASN A 7 -36.58 -23.92 23.37
CA ASN A 7 -36.36 -22.83 22.39
C ASN A 7 -34.88 -22.41 22.24
N LEU A 8 -33.95 -23.36 22.39
CA LEU A 8 -32.50 -23.08 22.19
C LEU A 8 -31.86 -24.10 21.26
N LEU A 9 -32.59 -24.61 20.25
CA LEU A 9 -32.10 -25.62 19.31
C LEU A 9 -32.61 -25.39 17.86
N VAL A 10 -32.89 -24.16 17.47
CA VAL A 10 -33.28 -23.81 16.08
C VAL A 10 -32.45 -22.63 15.54
N GLY A 11 -31.27 -22.36 16.09
CA GLY A 11 -30.39 -21.28 15.65
C GLY A 11 -29.04 -21.72 15.04
N LEU A 12 -28.84 -23.04 14.84
CA LEU A 12 -27.56 -23.59 14.39
C LEU A 12 -27.66 -24.50 13.16
N LEU A 13 -28.33 -24.06 12.10
CA LEU A 13 -28.35 -24.83 10.85
C LEU A 13 -28.68 -23.91 9.68
N SER A 14 -27.70 -23.18 9.19
CA SER A 14 -27.60 -22.76 7.78
C SER A 14 -26.32 -21.98 7.45
N TYR A 15 -25.17 -22.30 8.03
CA TYR A 15 -23.91 -22.06 7.36
C TYR A 15 -23.56 -23.31 6.53
N ARG A 16 -24.16 -23.41 5.33
CA ARG A 16 -23.58 -24.26 4.30
C ARG A 16 -22.29 -23.60 3.83
N ILE A 17 -21.18 -23.89 4.52
CA ILE A 17 -19.86 -23.88 3.90
C ILE A 17 -19.98 -24.80 2.68
N TRP A 18 -19.82 -24.24 1.49
CA TRP A 18 -19.67 -25.02 0.27
C TRP A 18 -18.44 -25.91 0.47
N GLY A 19 -18.68 -27.20 0.73
CA GLY A 19 -17.63 -28.20 0.74
C GLY A 19 -17.06 -28.30 -0.67
N TYR A 20 -15.82 -27.86 -0.85
CA TYR A 20 -15.04 -28.22 -2.02
C TYR A 20 -14.95 -29.75 -2.11
N PRO A 21 -15.08 -30.35 -3.30
CA PRO A 21 -14.92 -31.78 -3.44
C PRO A 21 -13.52 -32.15 -2.98
N THR A 22 -13.40 -32.95 -1.92
CA THR A 22 -12.18 -33.60 -1.46
C THR A 22 -11.86 -34.71 -2.45
N GLY A 23 -11.15 -34.37 -3.52
CA GLY A 23 -10.82 -35.32 -4.58
C GLY A 23 -9.76 -34.82 -5.52
N ALA A 24 -8.69 -34.20 -4.99
CA ALA A 24 -7.41 -34.07 -5.71
C ALA A 24 -6.40 -35.00 -5.04
N ASP A 25 -5.76 -35.81 -5.86
CA ASP A 25 -4.79 -36.84 -5.52
C ASP A 25 -3.64 -36.27 -4.68
N THR A 26 -3.65 -36.51 -3.36
CA THR A 26 -2.68 -36.00 -2.39
C THR A 26 -1.39 -36.85 -2.31
N THR A 27 -0.96 -37.46 -3.39
CA THR A 27 0.15 -38.41 -3.39
C THR A 27 1.52 -37.86 -3.75
N GLN A 28 1.79 -36.55 -3.60
CA GLN A 28 3.16 -36.02 -3.75
C GLN A 28 3.59 -34.89 -2.79
N ILE A 29 3.09 -34.88 -1.55
CA ILE A 29 3.75 -34.09 -0.49
C ILE A 29 3.97 -35.02 0.71
N GLN A 30 4.94 -35.92 0.59
CA GLN A 30 5.48 -36.65 1.72
C GLN A 30 6.67 -35.88 2.27
N GLY A 31 6.46 -35.17 3.41
CA GLY A 31 7.57 -34.63 4.19
C GLY A 31 7.25 -33.50 5.17
N GLU A 32 6.11 -32.83 5.08
CA GLU A 32 5.72 -31.85 6.08
C GLU A 32 4.61 -32.38 6.99
N ASP A 33 4.76 -32.13 8.31
CA ASP A 33 3.75 -32.45 9.32
C ASP A 33 2.40 -31.84 8.89
N SER A 34 1.42 -32.68 8.56
CA SER A 34 0.10 -32.25 8.07
C SER A 34 -0.60 -31.27 9.05
N ARG A 35 -0.28 -31.34 10.35
CA ARG A 35 -0.74 -30.40 11.36
C ARG A 35 -0.17 -28.99 11.16
N GLY A 36 1.09 -28.89 10.70
CA GLY A 36 1.73 -27.62 10.39
C GLY A 36 1.08 -26.92 9.19
N TYR A 37 0.73 -27.67 8.14
CA TYR A 37 0.03 -27.11 6.97
C TYR A 37 -1.37 -26.59 7.31
N HIS A 38 -2.18 -27.37 8.04
CA HIS A 38 -3.52 -26.93 8.41
C HIS A 38 -3.53 -25.75 9.37
N ALA A 39 -2.55 -25.64 10.26
CA ALA A 39 -2.40 -24.48 11.13
C ALA A 39 -2.00 -23.21 10.33
N ARG A 40 -1.12 -23.35 9.33
CA ARG A 40 -0.73 -22.25 8.42
C ARG A 40 -1.88 -21.78 7.55
N ALA A 41 -2.65 -22.69 6.96
CA ALA A 41 -3.82 -22.35 6.16
C ALA A 41 -4.86 -21.55 6.97
N GLY A 42 -4.89 -21.73 8.29
CA GLY A 42 -5.77 -20.99 9.19
C GLY A 42 -5.45 -19.50 9.35
N VAL A 43 -4.24 -19.03 9.02
CA VAL A 43 -3.88 -17.61 9.21
C VAL A 43 -4.60 -16.68 8.25
N LEU A 44 -4.90 -17.11 7.01
CA LEU A 44 -5.57 -16.26 6.03
C LEU A 44 -7.00 -15.86 6.41
N ARG A 45 -7.64 -16.59 7.34
CA ARG A 45 -8.96 -16.21 7.90
C ARG A 45 -8.90 -14.93 8.74
N HIS A 46 -7.71 -14.53 9.18
CA HIS A 46 -7.47 -13.31 9.92
C HIS A 46 -7.09 -12.12 9.03
N VAL A 47 -7.10 -12.27 7.71
CA VAL A 47 -6.90 -11.14 6.80
C VAL A 47 -8.26 -10.61 6.37
N ASN A 48 -8.52 -9.34 6.68
CA ASN A 48 -9.70 -8.62 6.24
C ASN A 48 -9.31 -7.51 5.23
N PRO A 49 -9.33 -7.79 3.91
CA PRO A 49 -8.93 -6.79 2.90
C PRO A 49 -9.83 -5.55 2.87
N LYS A 50 -10.90 -5.51 3.67
CA LYS A 50 -11.80 -4.36 3.77
C LYS A 50 -11.38 -3.35 4.81
N ILE A 51 -10.37 -3.61 5.67
CA ILE A 51 -9.83 -2.61 6.59
C ILE A 51 -9.30 -1.43 5.78
N GLY A 52 -9.71 -0.20 6.13
CA GLY A 52 -9.33 1.02 5.44
C GLY A 52 -10.14 1.34 4.17
N THR A 53 -11.28 0.65 3.93
CA THR A 53 -12.14 0.91 2.75
C THR A 53 -13.35 1.81 3.03
N TYR A 54 -13.47 2.34 4.25
CA TYR A 54 -14.56 3.24 4.68
C TYR A 54 -14.01 4.46 5.40
N GLY A 55 -14.58 5.61 5.12
CA GLY A 55 -14.32 6.87 5.80
C GLY A 55 -15.21 7.99 5.26
N ALA A 56 -15.36 9.07 5.99
CA ALA A 56 -16.23 10.18 5.63
C ALA A 56 -15.62 11.10 4.56
N SER A 57 -14.30 11.16 4.50
CA SER A 57 -13.52 11.93 3.53
C SER A 57 -12.33 11.12 3.02
N PRO A 58 -11.64 11.56 1.96
CA PRO A 58 -10.40 10.91 1.52
C PRO A 58 -9.34 10.78 2.60
N ASP A 59 -9.24 11.75 3.49
CA ASP A 59 -8.21 11.79 4.54
C ASP A 59 -8.62 11.03 5.82
N ASP A 60 -9.89 10.61 5.92
CA ASP A 60 -10.44 9.89 7.09
C ASP A 60 -10.53 8.38 6.85
N ASN A 61 -10.00 7.87 5.76
CA ASN A 61 -10.04 6.44 5.44
C ASN A 61 -8.69 5.98 4.91
N GLY A 62 -8.41 4.69 5.04
CA GLY A 62 -7.15 4.12 4.59
C GLY A 62 -6.90 4.20 3.07
N GLY A 63 -7.88 4.65 2.29
CA GLY A 63 -7.76 4.65 0.84
C GLY A 63 -7.59 3.27 0.23
N MET A 64 -8.00 2.23 0.98
CA MET A 64 -7.82 0.83 0.61
C MET A 64 -8.97 0.31 -0.26
N ILE A 65 -8.70 -0.79 -0.92
CA ILE A 65 -9.66 -1.55 -1.74
C ILE A 65 -9.61 -3.02 -1.32
N PRO A 66 -10.69 -3.79 -1.45
CA PRO A 66 -10.67 -5.23 -1.22
C PRO A 66 -9.94 -5.92 -2.37
N SER A 67 -8.63 -5.68 -2.46
CA SER A 67 -7.80 -6.11 -3.58
C SER A 67 -7.56 -7.62 -3.57
N VAL A 68 -7.58 -8.22 -4.76
CA VAL A 68 -7.12 -9.57 -5.02
C VAL A 68 -5.92 -9.47 -5.96
N SER A 69 -4.78 -9.99 -5.51
CA SER A 69 -3.54 -10.13 -6.27
C SER A 69 -2.59 -11.02 -5.49
N VAL A 70 -1.46 -11.40 -6.09
CA VAL A 70 -0.33 -12.00 -5.34
C VAL A 70 0.48 -10.90 -4.64
N PRO A 71 1.34 -11.22 -3.64
CA PRO A 71 2.25 -10.25 -3.04
C PRO A 71 3.07 -9.51 -4.10
N PHE A 72 3.14 -8.17 -4.00
CA PHE A 72 3.87 -7.28 -4.92
C PHE A 72 3.39 -7.33 -6.39
N GLY A 73 2.20 -7.86 -6.67
CA GLY A 73 1.67 -7.97 -8.03
C GLY A 73 1.59 -6.61 -8.74
N MET A 74 1.86 -6.58 -10.04
CA MET A 74 1.77 -5.37 -10.87
C MET A 74 0.34 -4.81 -10.83
N THR A 75 -0.65 -5.69 -10.92
CA THR A 75 -2.06 -5.34 -11.03
C THR A 75 -2.83 -5.85 -9.84
N ARG A 76 -3.64 -4.99 -9.26
CA ARG A 76 -4.64 -5.37 -8.27
C ARG A 76 -6.02 -5.41 -8.91
N TRP A 77 -6.80 -6.42 -8.59
CA TRP A 77 -8.18 -6.53 -9.02
C TRP A 77 -9.15 -6.28 -7.87
N THR A 78 -10.22 -5.54 -8.17
CA THR A 78 -11.19 -5.11 -7.16
C THR A 78 -12.59 -4.97 -7.77
N PRO A 79 -13.67 -5.16 -6.99
CA PRO A 79 -14.98 -4.67 -7.41
C PRO A 79 -14.92 -3.14 -7.57
N GLN A 80 -15.68 -2.62 -8.54
CA GLN A 80 -15.78 -1.19 -8.77
C GLN A 80 -17.15 -0.69 -8.29
N THR A 81 -17.17 0.08 -7.20
CA THR A 81 -18.37 0.78 -6.72
C THR A 81 -18.33 2.26 -7.10
N ARG A 82 -17.16 2.80 -7.44
CA ARG A 82 -16.92 4.19 -7.84
C ARG A 82 -15.97 4.27 -9.04
N GLU A 83 -16.08 5.29 -9.88
CA GLU A 83 -14.97 5.63 -10.78
C GLU A 83 -13.84 6.22 -9.96
N ASN A 84 -12.66 5.65 -10.09
CA ASN A 84 -11.50 6.14 -9.35
C ASN A 84 -10.76 7.24 -10.12
N PHE A 85 -10.23 8.18 -9.34
CA PHE A 85 -9.38 9.29 -9.78
C PHE A 85 -8.53 9.74 -8.59
N ILE A 86 -7.67 10.73 -8.76
CA ILE A 86 -6.94 11.33 -7.63
C ILE A 86 -7.96 11.76 -6.56
N SER A 87 -7.78 11.29 -5.34
CA SER A 87 -8.64 11.44 -4.16
C SER A 87 -9.87 10.50 -4.12
N GLN A 88 -9.95 9.50 -5.00
CA GLN A 88 -10.99 8.49 -4.94
C GLN A 88 -10.52 7.13 -5.45
N VAL A 89 -10.62 6.11 -4.61
CA VAL A 89 -10.36 4.70 -4.99
C VAL A 89 -11.59 4.03 -5.60
N PRO A 90 -11.42 2.91 -6.34
CA PRO A 90 -12.55 2.27 -7.05
C PRO A 90 -13.58 1.57 -6.17
N TYR A 91 -13.33 1.41 -4.89
CA TYR A 91 -14.26 0.76 -3.96
C TYR A 91 -14.43 1.56 -2.67
N HIS A 92 -15.67 1.58 -2.16
CA HIS A 92 -15.96 2.12 -0.83
C HIS A 92 -17.01 1.28 -0.12
N ASP A 93 -16.77 0.92 1.14
CA ASP A 93 -17.61 -0.03 1.87
C ASP A 93 -19.03 0.49 2.21
N ALA A 94 -19.30 1.79 2.06
CA ALA A 94 -20.66 2.32 2.23
C ALA A 94 -21.56 2.12 1.00
N ASP A 95 -21.00 1.78 -0.16
CA ASP A 95 -21.74 1.65 -1.39
C ASP A 95 -22.45 0.30 -1.48
N ASP A 96 -23.61 0.24 -2.12
CA ASP A 96 -24.45 -0.94 -2.29
C ASP A 96 -24.70 -1.30 -3.78
N PHE A 97 -23.90 -0.73 -4.71
CA PHE A 97 -23.90 -1.04 -6.13
C PHE A 97 -22.49 -1.32 -6.65
N ILE A 98 -22.37 -2.35 -7.49
CA ILE A 98 -21.14 -2.69 -8.21
C ILE A 98 -21.36 -2.39 -9.69
N HIS A 99 -20.40 -1.64 -10.29
CA HIS A 99 -20.39 -1.23 -11.70
C HIS A 99 -19.50 -2.11 -12.57
N GLY A 100 -18.81 -3.07 -11.98
CA GLY A 100 -17.92 -4.00 -12.63
C GLY A 100 -16.77 -4.44 -11.74
N PHE A 101 -15.78 -5.07 -12.36
CA PHE A 101 -14.56 -5.55 -11.72
C PHE A 101 -13.37 -4.96 -12.47
N GLN A 102 -12.53 -4.24 -11.76
CA GLN A 102 -11.48 -3.41 -12.32
C GLN A 102 -10.09 -4.00 -12.08
N ALA A 103 -9.27 -4.06 -13.14
CA ALA A 103 -7.82 -4.08 -13.02
C ALA A 103 -7.36 -2.66 -12.71
N THR A 104 -6.74 -2.43 -11.56
CA THR A 104 -6.29 -1.12 -11.12
C THR A 104 -4.79 -1.09 -10.87
N HIS A 105 -4.18 0.04 -11.22
CA HIS A 105 -2.78 0.36 -10.95
C HIS A 105 -2.67 1.68 -10.15
N GLN A 106 -3.78 2.13 -9.56
CA GLN A 106 -3.79 3.26 -8.63
C GLN A 106 -3.17 2.81 -7.29
N PRO A 107 -1.98 3.30 -6.91
CA PRO A 107 -1.28 2.77 -5.73
C PRO A 107 -1.83 3.33 -4.42
N ALA A 108 -2.24 4.59 -4.38
CA ALA A 108 -2.79 5.27 -3.21
C ALA A 108 -4.01 6.12 -3.60
N ILE A 109 -4.83 6.51 -2.63
CA ILE A 109 -6.04 7.30 -2.87
C ILE A 109 -5.74 8.65 -3.52
N TRP A 110 -4.62 9.28 -3.16
CA TRP A 110 -4.19 10.57 -3.67
C TRP A 110 -3.36 10.50 -4.96
N MET A 111 -3.23 9.29 -5.55
CA MET A 111 -2.58 9.05 -6.83
C MET A 111 -3.58 8.56 -7.88
N GLY A 112 -3.39 8.93 -9.12
CA GLY A 112 -4.29 8.58 -10.22
C GLY A 112 -4.10 7.17 -10.79
N GLU A 113 -5.04 6.76 -11.61
CA GLU A 113 -5.09 5.46 -12.28
C GLU A 113 -4.19 5.43 -13.53
N LEU A 114 -3.65 4.26 -13.84
CA LEU A 114 -2.83 3.96 -15.01
C LEU A 114 -3.42 2.79 -15.82
N GLY A 115 -3.81 3.02 -17.07
CA GLY A 115 -4.09 1.96 -18.05
C GLY A 115 -5.14 0.91 -17.62
N GLN A 116 -6.16 1.29 -16.87
CA GLN A 116 -7.18 0.41 -16.30
C GLN A 116 -8.06 -0.28 -17.36
N VAL A 117 -8.66 -1.42 -16.99
CA VAL A 117 -9.73 -2.09 -17.72
C VAL A 117 -10.80 -2.58 -16.74
N VAL A 118 -12.08 -2.46 -17.10
CA VAL A 118 -13.19 -2.92 -16.25
C VAL A 118 -14.07 -3.89 -17.02
N LEU A 119 -14.42 -5.02 -16.38
CA LEU A 119 -15.36 -6.00 -16.88
C LEU A 119 -16.64 -5.96 -16.05
N ALA A 120 -17.80 -5.87 -16.69
CA ALA A 120 -19.07 -5.85 -16.00
C ALA A 120 -20.05 -6.87 -16.60
N PRO A 121 -20.59 -7.79 -15.80
CA PRO A 121 -21.61 -8.71 -16.25
C PRO A 121 -22.94 -7.97 -16.39
N GLY A 122 -23.76 -8.41 -17.35
CA GLY A 122 -25.10 -7.90 -17.49
C GLY A 122 -26.07 -8.98 -18.02
N TRP A 123 -27.34 -8.80 -17.67
CA TRP A 123 -28.39 -9.73 -18.05
C TRP A 123 -29.70 -8.98 -18.32
N THR A 124 -29.66 -8.08 -19.29
CA THR A 124 -30.80 -7.23 -19.73
C THR A 124 -31.00 -7.31 -21.22
N SER A 125 -32.12 -6.76 -21.75
CA SER A 125 -32.39 -6.69 -23.19
C SER A 125 -31.35 -5.84 -23.92
N ASP A 126 -30.90 -4.74 -23.27
CA ASP A 126 -29.99 -3.77 -23.83
C ASP A 126 -28.65 -3.83 -23.12
N VAL A 127 -27.57 -3.72 -23.89
CA VAL A 127 -26.23 -3.65 -23.35
C VAL A 127 -26.02 -2.31 -22.63
N LYS A 128 -25.57 -2.36 -21.40
CA LYS A 128 -25.19 -1.18 -20.61
C LYS A 128 -23.66 -1.05 -20.64
N SER A 129 -23.15 -0.01 -21.30
CA SER A 129 -21.71 0.22 -21.48
C SER A 129 -21.14 1.28 -20.54
N LEU A 130 -21.94 2.31 -20.24
CA LEU A 130 -21.50 3.40 -19.37
C LEU A 130 -21.54 3.01 -17.89
N PHE A 131 -20.59 3.55 -17.14
CA PHE A 131 -20.47 3.35 -15.69
C PHE A 131 -21.81 3.56 -14.97
N GLN A 132 -22.47 4.68 -15.19
CA GLN A 132 -23.72 5.03 -14.50
C GLN A 132 -24.93 4.13 -14.85
N HIS A 133 -24.84 3.34 -15.92
CA HIS A 133 -25.97 2.51 -16.38
C HIS A 133 -25.76 1.01 -16.14
N ARG A 134 -24.55 0.56 -15.80
CA ARG A 134 -24.24 -0.86 -15.67
C ARG A 134 -24.18 -1.37 -14.24
N SER A 135 -24.58 -0.53 -13.28
CA SER A 135 -24.56 -0.86 -11.85
C SER A 135 -25.58 -1.97 -11.52
N LEU A 136 -25.17 -2.88 -10.67
CA LEU A 136 -25.97 -3.96 -10.11
C LEU A 136 -25.95 -3.88 -8.59
N ALA A 137 -27.13 -3.96 -7.95
CA ALA A 137 -27.22 -3.92 -6.49
C ALA A 137 -26.66 -5.18 -5.84
N PHE A 138 -26.13 -5.05 -4.64
CA PHE A 138 -25.70 -6.17 -3.80
C PHE A 138 -25.99 -5.91 -2.33
N LEU A 139 -25.94 -6.97 -1.52
CA LEU A 139 -26.02 -6.86 -0.07
C LEU A 139 -24.66 -7.20 0.56
N LYS A 140 -24.21 -6.41 1.49
CA LYS A 140 -22.93 -6.59 2.20
C LYS A 140 -22.76 -7.99 2.82
N LYS A 141 -23.83 -8.60 3.29
CA LYS A 141 -23.82 -9.97 3.84
C LYS A 141 -23.51 -11.06 2.80
N ASP A 142 -23.67 -10.75 1.52
CA ASP A 142 -23.45 -11.67 0.40
C ASP A 142 -22.08 -11.41 -0.27
N GLU A 143 -21.26 -10.56 0.35
CA GLU A 143 -19.91 -10.20 -0.08
C GLU A 143 -18.88 -11.02 0.72
N VAL A 144 -17.96 -11.67 0.02
CA VAL A 144 -16.81 -12.36 0.59
C VAL A 144 -15.55 -11.73 0.05
N SER A 145 -14.70 -11.25 0.94
CA SER A 145 -13.41 -10.64 0.60
C SER A 145 -12.29 -11.36 1.35
N THR A 146 -11.33 -11.88 0.61
CA THR A 146 -10.12 -12.53 1.11
C THR A 146 -8.92 -12.06 0.26
N PRO A 147 -7.66 -12.28 0.67
CA PRO A 147 -6.50 -11.93 -0.14
C PRO A 147 -6.44 -12.62 -1.52
N TYR A 148 -7.17 -13.71 -1.71
CA TYR A 148 -7.04 -14.60 -2.86
C TYR A 148 -8.32 -14.82 -3.64
N VAL A 149 -9.49 -14.41 -3.12
CA VAL A 149 -10.76 -14.43 -3.82
C VAL A 149 -11.71 -13.38 -3.28
N TYR A 150 -12.39 -12.72 -4.20
CA TYR A 150 -13.53 -11.87 -3.91
C TYR A 150 -14.78 -12.50 -4.54
N GLU A 151 -15.88 -12.60 -3.80
CA GLU A 151 -17.16 -13.12 -4.30
C GLU A 151 -18.30 -12.23 -3.84
N VAL A 152 -19.32 -12.07 -4.73
CA VAL A 152 -20.51 -11.29 -4.41
C VAL A 152 -21.73 -11.79 -5.20
N LEU A 153 -22.91 -11.65 -4.62
CA LEU A 153 -24.18 -11.94 -5.31
C LEU A 153 -24.82 -10.61 -5.74
N LEU A 154 -24.96 -10.44 -7.06
CA LEU A 154 -25.49 -9.25 -7.70
C LEU A 154 -26.95 -9.46 -8.08
N ASP A 155 -27.80 -8.46 -7.85
CA ASP A 155 -29.18 -8.41 -8.30
C ASP A 155 -29.23 -7.86 -9.74
N ALA A 156 -29.62 -8.70 -10.70
CA ALA A 156 -29.73 -8.31 -12.11
C ALA A 156 -31.07 -7.60 -12.45
N ASP A 157 -31.99 -7.50 -11.49
CA ASP A 157 -33.31 -6.86 -11.68
C ASP A 157 -33.34 -5.43 -11.11
N THR A 158 -32.38 -5.06 -10.24
CA THR A 158 -32.30 -3.72 -9.63
C THR A 158 -31.18 -2.91 -10.27
N GLU A 159 -31.57 -1.92 -11.08
CA GLU A 159 -30.64 -0.94 -11.66
C GLU A 159 -30.52 0.26 -10.73
N GLY A 160 -29.30 0.73 -10.50
CA GLY A 160 -29.02 2.01 -9.83
C GLY A 160 -29.15 3.16 -10.83
N GLU A 161 -29.74 4.27 -10.40
CA GLU A 161 -29.67 5.54 -11.12
C GLU A 161 -28.62 6.42 -10.43
N TYR A 162 -27.54 6.74 -11.13
CA TYR A 162 -26.55 7.72 -10.68
C TYR A 162 -27.03 9.11 -11.09
N ASP A 163 -27.29 9.96 -10.10
CA ASP A 163 -27.56 11.38 -10.32
C ASP A 163 -26.18 12.11 -10.34
N TRP A 164 -25.58 12.15 -11.52
CA TRP A 164 -24.37 12.92 -11.76
C TRP A 164 -24.73 14.31 -12.23
N ASP A 165 -24.87 15.24 -11.31
CA ASP A 165 -24.74 16.66 -11.60
C ASP A 165 -23.24 17.03 -11.58
N LEU A 166 -22.50 16.42 -12.51
CA LEU A 166 -21.18 16.92 -12.86
C LEU A 166 -21.38 18.15 -13.74
N THR A 167 -21.41 19.31 -13.16
CA THR A 167 -20.97 20.50 -13.88
C THR A 167 -19.58 20.21 -14.42
N GLU A 168 -19.33 20.51 -15.68
CA GLU A 168 -18.13 20.17 -16.46
C GLU A 168 -16.78 20.58 -15.83
N GLU A 169 -16.81 21.26 -14.68
CA GLU A 169 -15.65 21.78 -13.97
C GLU A 169 -14.87 20.76 -13.11
N ALA A 170 -15.47 19.66 -12.69
CA ALA A 170 -14.80 18.70 -11.79
C ALA A 170 -13.96 17.61 -12.52
N ALA A 171 -14.11 17.46 -13.83
CA ALA A 171 -13.44 16.38 -14.58
C ALA A 171 -12.25 16.84 -15.44
N GLY A 172 -11.85 18.09 -15.39
CA GLY A 172 -10.93 18.68 -16.36
C GLY A 172 -9.70 19.41 -15.82
N GLU A 173 -9.68 19.76 -14.57
CA GLU A 173 -8.54 20.46 -14.00
C GLU A 173 -7.97 19.64 -12.82
N GLY A 174 -6.73 19.22 -13.00
CA GLY A 174 -5.88 18.82 -11.88
C GLY A 174 -5.85 19.94 -10.83
N PRO A 175 -5.35 19.71 -9.62
CA PRO A 175 -5.41 20.65 -8.52
C PRO A 175 -4.95 22.04 -8.99
N VAL A 176 -5.83 23.04 -8.85
CA VAL A 176 -5.49 24.44 -9.04
C VAL A 176 -4.32 24.74 -8.11
N PRO A 177 -3.23 25.36 -8.55
CA PRO A 177 -2.13 25.72 -7.67
C PRO A 177 -2.70 26.49 -6.48
N GLY A 178 -2.60 25.93 -5.29
CA GLY A 178 -3.06 26.59 -4.07
C GLY A 178 -2.26 27.87 -3.85
N GLY A 179 -2.94 29.00 -3.89
CA GLY A 179 -2.38 30.23 -3.33
C GLY A 179 -2.03 29.98 -1.86
N ALA A 180 -0.91 30.53 -1.43
CA ALA A 180 -0.43 30.46 -0.05
C ALA A 180 -1.57 30.65 0.95
N GLY A 181 -1.89 29.63 1.74
CA GLY A 181 -2.82 29.74 2.87
C GLY A 181 -4.04 28.83 2.90
N SER A 182 -4.08 27.75 2.11
CA SER A 182 -5.14 26.75 2.33
C SER A 182 -4.72 25.76 3.43
N VAL A 183 -5.35 25.91 4.58
CA VAL A 183 -5.41 24.89 5.62
C VAL A 183 -5.92 23.59 4.98
N PRO A 184 -5.29 22.40 5.19
CA PRO A 184 -5.87 21.13 4.81
C PRO A 184 -7.20 20.99 5.56
N GLY A 185 -8.31 20.95 4.87
CA GLY A 185 -9.63 20.87 5.51
C GLY A 185 -10.76 21.56 4.78
N SER A 186 -10.50 22.26 3.69
CA SER A 186 -11.56 22.76 2.81
C SER A 186 -11.48 22.13 1.42
N VAL A 187 -11.53 20.82 1.34
CA VAL A 187 -12.07 20.18 0.15
C VAL A 187 -13.54 20.62 0.12
N ARG A 188 -13.90 21.48 -0.84
CA ARG A 188 -15.32 21.68 -1.17
C ARG A 188 -15.89 20.27 -1.29
N GLU A 189 -16.99 20.00 -0.58
CA GLU A 189 -17.75 18.76 -0.67
C GLU A 189 -17.79 18.37 -2.15
N GLY A 190 -16.87 17.46 -2.54
CA GLY A 190 -16.86 16.89 -3.87
C GLY A 190 -18.22 16.27 -4.05
N ALA A 191 -18.84 16.53 -5.19
CA ALA A 191 -20.15 16.06 -5.51
C ALA A 191 -20.22 14.55 -5.26
N ASN A 192 -20.65 14.15 -4.06
CA ASN A 192 -21.03 12.79 -3.73
C ASN A 192 -22.27 12.51 -4.59
N GLY A 193 -22.05 11.89 -5.73
CA GLY A 193 -23.15 11.38 -6.55
C GLY A 193 -23.97 10.44 -5.67
N ARG A 194 -25.14 10.88 -5.20
CA ARG A 194 -26.03 10.02 -4.43
C ARG A 194 -26.73 9.07 -5.39
N ILE A 195 -26.52 7.78 -5.21
CA ILE A 195 -27.30 6.75 -5.88
C ILE A 195 -28.74 6.86 -5.36
N ARG A 196 -29.70 7.24 -6.21
CA ARG A 196 -31.11 7.15 -5.89
C ARG A 196 -31.59 5.72 -6.11
N LYS A 197 -31.98 5.05 -5.03
CA LYS A 197 -32.60 3.73 -5.09
C LYS A 197 -33.94 3.79 -5.84
N ARG A 198 -34.06 3.09 -6.95
CA ARG A 198 -35.39 2.70 -7.48
C ARG A 198 -35.78 1.38 -6.80
N GLY A 199 -36.55 1.47 -5.73
CA GLY A 199 -37.09 0.33 -5.00
C GLY A 199 -36.20 -0.11 -3.82
N ALA A 200 -36.82 -0.69 -2.79
CA ALA A 200 -36.08 -1.32 -1.69
C ALA A 200 -35.39 -2.57 -2.23
N VAL A 201 -34.10 -2.73 -1.97
CA VAL A 201 -33.36 -3.98 -2.20
C VAL A 201 -34.07 -5.07 -1.40
N SER A 202 -34.90 -5.88 -2.06
CA SER A 202 -35.58 -7.00 -1.41
C SER A 202 -34.66 -8.21 -1.49
N GLY A 203 -34.49 -8.94 -0.39
CA GLY A 203 -33.64 -10.13 -0.37
C GLY A 203 -34.17 -11.33 -1.18
N SER A 204 -35.11 -11.11 -2.11
CA SER A 204 -35.68 -12.12 -3.01
C SER A 204 -35.47 -11.67 -4.46
N TYR A 205 -34.29 -11.92 -5.00
CA TYR A 205 -33.94 -11.60 -6.37
C TYR A 205 -34.48 -12.66 -7.33
N THR A 206 -35.04 -12.22 -8.45
CA THR A 206 -35.54 -13.13 -9.48
C THR A 206 -34.41 -13.59 -10.40
N ARG A 207 -33.53 -12.67 -10.79
CA ARG A 207 -32.34 -12.96 -11.60
C ARG A 207 -31.10 -12.50 -10.81
N GLN A 208 -30.14 -13.41 -10.69
CA GLN A 208 -28.95 -13.20 -9.89
C GLN A 208 -27.70 -13.49 -10.72
N ILE A 209 -26.64 -12.74 -10.46
CA ILE A 209 -25.32 -13.00 -11.01
C ILE A 209 -24.36 -13.19 -9.83
N ARG A 210 -23.88 -14.41 -9.65
CA ARG A 210 -22.79 -14.64 -8.70
C ARG A 210 -21.49 -14.34 -9.41
N ALA A 211 -20.80 -13.29 -8.97
CA ALA A 211 -19.51 -12.89 -9.48
C ALA A 211 -18.42 -13.36 -8.53
N ALA A 212 -17.36 -13.94 -9.08
CA ALA A 212 -16.16 -14.33 -8.35
C ALA A 212 -14.91 -13.86 -9.09
N LEU A 213 -13.89 -13.43 -8.35
CA LEU A 213 -12.65 -12.86 -8.85
C LEU A 213 -11.46 -13.42 -8.10
N SER A 214 -10.46 -13.91 -8.81
CA SER A 214 -9.10 -14.19 -8.31
C SER A 214 -8.07 -13.61 -9.28
N ALA A 215 -6.82 -13.36 -8.83
CA ALA A 215 -5.85 -12.70 -9.70
C ALA A 215 -4.39 -13.04 -9.35
N SER A 216 -3.59 -13.32 -10.36
CA SER A 216 -2.13 -13.40 -10.29
C SER A 216 -1.48 -12.01 -10.46
N ALA A 217 -0.19 -11.95 -10.76
CA ALA A 217 0.53 -10.68 -10.86
C ALA A 217 0.04 -9.78 -12.01
N HIS A 218 -0.34 -10.37 -13.14
CA HIS A 218 -0.73 -9.65 -14.36
C HIS A 218 -2.12 -10.07 -14.87
N THR A 219 -2.73 -11.10 -14.29
CA THR A 219 -3.94 -11.72 -14.86
C THR A 219 -5.04 -11.85 -13.83
N GLY A 220 -6.20 -11.25 -14.11
CA GLY A 220 -7.44 -11.51 -13.38
C GLY A 220 -8.22 -12.68 -13.99
N HIS A 221 -8.74 -13.56 -13.14
CA HIS A 221 -9.64 -14.64 -13.51
C HIS A 221 -11.00 -14.38 -12.87
N LEU A 222 -12.00 -14.10 -13.70
CA LEU A 222 -13.35 -13.76 -13.26
C LEU A 222 -14.31 -14.87 -13.66
N ARG A 223 -15.27 -15.17 -12.81
CA ARG A 223 -16.34 -16.13 -13.06
C ARG A 223 -17.69 -15.49 -12.75
N PHE A 224 -18.62 -15.65 -13.68
CA PHE A 224 -19.99 -15.16 -13.57
C PHE A 224 -20.96 -16.31 -13.73
N ASP A 225 -21.70 -16.64 -12.67
CA ASP A 225 -22.77 -17.63 -12.68
C ASP A 225 -24.14 -16.91 -12.78
N PHE A 226 -24.94 -17.23 -13.80
CA PHE A 226 -26.24 -16.61 -14.10
C PHE A 226 -27.38 -17.52 -13.65
N GLU A 227 -28.12 -17.09 -12.64
CA GLU A 227 -29.18 -17.85 -11.98
C GLU A 227 -30.54 -17.18 -12.18
N ASP A 228 -31.48 -17.85 -12.91
CA ASP A 228 -32.85 -17.39 -13.11
C ASP A 228 -33.81 -18.21 -12.23
N ASN A 229 -34.35 -17.58 -11.21
CA ASN A 229 -35.31 -18.14 -10.28
C ASN A 229 -36.75 -17.73 -10.63
N SER A 230 -36.98 -17.13 -11.83
CA SER A 230 -38.30 -16.74 -12.25
C SER A 230 -39.15 -17.96 -12.63
N TYR A 231 -40.33 -18.09 -12.04
CA TYR A 231 -41.29 -19.11 -12.42
C TYR A 231 -42.06 -18.78 -13.72
N LYS A 232 -41.76 -17.64 -14.34
CA LYS A 232 -42.42 -17.17 -15.57
C LYS A 232 -41.45 -17.30 -16.73
N SER A 233 -41.79 -18.15 -17.73
CA SER A 233 -41.10 -18.08 -19.01
C SER A 233 -41.39 -16.72 -19.64
N SER A 234 -40.44 -15.78 -19.56
CA SER A 234 -40.54 -14.55 -20.34
C SER A 234 -40.49 -14.93 -21.84
N ALA A 235 -41.41 -14.41 -22.61
CA ALA A 235 -41.48 -14.67 -24.06
C ALA A 235 -40.21 -14.14 -24.79
N GLN A 236 -39.41 -13.36 -24.14
CA GLN A 236 -38.14 -12.80 -24.62
C GLN A 236 -36.98 -13.44 -23.84
N ARG A 237 -36.20 -14.28 -24.53
CA ARG A 237 -34.98 -14.89 -23.95
C ARG A 237 -33.92 -13.80 -23.87
N ILE A 238 -33.71 -13.23 -22.67
CA ILE A 238 -32.61 -12.30 -22.37
C ILE A 238 -31.33 -13.09 -22.38
N GLN A 239 -30.29 -12.55 -23.02
CA GLN A 239 -28.98 -13.18 -23.12
C GLN A 239 -28.01 -12.58 -22.06
N PRO A 240 -27.23 -13.40 -21.39
CA PRO A 240 -26.12 -12.88 -20.58
C PRO A 240 -25.07 -12.23 -21.49
N TYR A 241 -24.47 -11.17 -21.01
CA TYR A 241 -23.36 -10.50 -21.69
C TYR A 241 -22.30 -10.01 -20.70
N ILE A 242 -21.11 -9.77 -21.22
CA ILE A 242 -20.05 -9.05 -20.51
C ILE A 242 -19.72 -7.79 -21.29
N SER A 243 -19.78 -6.64 -20.63
CA SER A 243 -19.28 -5.37 -21.15
C SER A 243 -17.88 -5.10 -20.62
N ILE A 244 -17.04 -4.49 -21.45
CA ILE A 244 -15.66 -4.13 -21.13
C ILE A 244 -15.53 -2.64 -21.35
N GLN A 245 -15.21 -1.90 -20.30
CA GLN A 245 -14.83 -0.49 -20.41
C GLN A 245 -13.32 -0.43 -20.65
N VAL A 246 -12.95 0.17 -21.79
CA VAL A 246 -11.56 0.34 -22.20
C VAL A 246 -11.04 1.71 -21.76
N THR A 247 -11.75 2.78 -22.13
CA THR A 247 -11.36 4.13 -21.76
C THR A 247 -12.49 4.91 -21.08
N ARG A 248 -12.09 5.95 -20.37
CA ARG A 248 -12.96 6.98 -19.80
C ARG A 248 -12.99 8.22 -20.69
N ARG A 249 -13.73 9.25 -20.26
CA ARG A 249 -13.73 10.56 -20.88
C ARG A 249 -12.28 11.11 -20.94
N ASN A 250 -11.95 11.82 -22.00
CA ASN A 250 -10.65 12.46 -22.25
C ASN A 250 -9.50 11.50 -22.66
N TRP A 251 -9.73 10.17 -22.71
CA TRP A 251 -8.71 9.21 -23.11
C TRP A 251 -9.12 8.46 -24.36
N THR A 252 -8.31 8.49 -25.42
CA THR A 252 -8.58 7.80 -26.68
C THR A 252 -7.84 6.49 -26.74
N GLY A 253 -8.55 5.40 -26.60
CA GLY A 253 -8.01 4.05 -26.70
C GLY A 253 -8.44 3.32 -27.94
N GLN A 254 -8.11 2.02 -27.98
CA GLN A 254 -8.43 1.11 -29.07
C GLN A 254 -8.95 -0.22 -28.50
N VAL A 255 -9.91 -0.84 -29.20
CA VAL A 255 -10.40 -2.17 -28.87
C VAL A 255 -10.66 -2.99 -30.14
N GLU A 256 -10.34 -4.27 -30.08
CA GLU A 256 -10.65 -5.27 -31.10
C GLU A 256 -11.26 -6.52 -30.48
N ILE A 257 -12.12 -7.18 -31.26
CA ILE A 257 -12.84 -8.41 -30.87
C ILE A 257 -12.48 -9.50 -31.89
N ASP A 258 -11.91 -10.61 -31.43
CA ASP A 258 -11.70 -11.81 -32.24
C ASP A 258 -12.66 -12.94 -31.79
N PRO A 259 -13.81 -13.12 -32.45
CA PRO A 259 -14.76 -14.13 -32.03
C PRO A 259 -14.24 -15.59 -32.22
N ARG A 260 -13.22 -15.81 -33.07
CA ARG A 260 -12.66 -17.13 -33.29
C ARG A 260 -11.76 -17.54 -32.13
N ARG A 261 -11.00 -16.61 -31.60
CA ARG A 261 -10.18 -16.80 -30.40
C ARG A 261 -10.96 -16.60 -29.11
N ARG A 262 -12.20 -16.09 -29.22
CA ARG A 262 -13.00 -15.65 -28.07
C ARG A 262 -12.22 -14.63 -27.23
N GLU A 263 -11.58 -13.69 -27.90
CA GLU A 263 -10.78 -12.64 -27.27
C GLU A 263 -11.39 -11.25 -27.53
N VAL A 264 -11.26 -10.38 -26.53
CA VAL A 264 -11.37 -8.92 -26.65
C VAL A 264 -10.06 -8.35 -26.15
N PHE A 265 -9.43 -7.49 -26.92
CA PHE A 265 -8.14 -6.92 -26.58
C PHE A 265 -8.05 -5.47 -27.04
N GLY A 266 -7.16 -4.72 -26.41
CA GLY A 266 -7.04 -3.30 -26.74
C GLY A 266 -6.00 -2.58 -25.93
N SER A 267 -6.04 -1.24 -26.00
CA SER A 267 -5.16 -0.37 -25.26
C SER A 267 -5.86 0.85 -24.69
N ASN A 268 -5.38 1.30 -23.56
CA ASN A 268 -5.85 2.47 -22.84
C ASN A 268 -4.65 3.35 -22.42
N PRO A 269 -4.51 4.57 -23.00
CA PRO A 269 -3.40 5.47 -22.65
C PRO A 269 -3.65 6.25 -21.36
N GLN A 270 -4.67 5.93 -20.60
CA GLN A 270 -5.03 6.66 -19.39
C GLN A 270 -3.87 6.68 -18.39
N ARG A 271 -3.50 7.88 -18.02
CA ARG A 271 -2.56 8.19 -16.95
C ARG A 271 -3.04 9.49 -16.28
N GLN A 272 -3.68 9.37 -15.13
CA GLN A 272 -4.35 10.53 -14.51
C GLN A 272 -3.39 11.55 -13.90
N ASP A 273 -2.16 11.15 -13.62
CA ASP A 273 -1.08 12.01 -13.13
C ASP A 273 -0.19 12.59 -14.26
N TYR A 274 -0.63 12.54 -15.51
CA TYR A 274 0.18 12.84 -16.70
C TYR A 274 0.74 14.27 -16.78
N ARG A 275 0.26 15.18 -15.95
CA ARG A 275 0.74 16.57 -15.86
C ARG A 275 1.71 16.80 -14.72
N LEU A 276 1.84 15.84 -13.80
CA LEU A 276 2.71 15.94 -12.65
C LEU A 276 4.15 15.57 -13.02
N GLY A 277 5.11 16.21 -12.33
CA GLY A 277 6.52 15.90 -12.42
C GLY A 277 7.18 16.24 -13.75
N PRO A 278 8.49 15.98 -13.83
CA PRO A 278 9.32 16.39 -14.98
C PRO A 278 9.19 15.45 -16.18
N ASN A 279 8.77 14.20 -15.99
CA ASN A 279 8.74 13.18 -17.04
C ASN A 279 7.35 13.01 -17.64
N ARG A 280 7.30 13.01 -18.98
CA ARG A 280 6.05 12.88 -19.73
C ARG A 280 6.18 11.79 -20.78
N PRO A 281 5.94 10.52 -20.39
CA PRO A 281 6.01 9.40 -21.32
C PRO A 281 4.84 9.44 -22.30
N ALA A 282 5.10 10.00 -23.49
CA ALA A 282 4.10 10.19 -24.53
C ALA A 282 3.60 8.86 -25.12
N SER A 283 4.45 7.84 -25.08
CA SER A 283 4.16 6.51 -25.64
C SER A 283 3.49 5.54 -24.65
N PHE A 284 3.17 6.01 -23.42
CA PHE A 284 2.54 5.16 -22.42
C PHE A 284 1.21 4.57 -22.90
N GLN A 285 1.05 3.26 -22.74
CA GLN A 285 -0.18 2.53 -22.99
C GLN A 285 -0.35 1.42 -21.93
N GLY A 286 -1.56 1.28 -21.41
CA GLY A 286 -2.00 0.04 -20.78
C GLY A 286 -2.64 -0.86 -21.82
N TYR A 287 -2.16 -2.08 -21.97
CA TYR A 287 -2.69 -3.09 -22.89
C TYR A 287 -3.42 -4.17 -22.12
N PHE A 288 -4.45 -4.76 -22.73
CA PHE A 288 -5.17 -5.88 -22.14
C PHE A 288 -5.57 -6.92 -23.18
N VAL A 289 -5.75 -8.16 -22.73
CA VAL A 289 -6.35 -9.27 -23.48
C VAL A 289 -7.29 -10.02 -22.54
N SER A 290 -8.58 -10.05 -22.89
CA SER A 290 -9.63 -10.82 -22.19
C SER A 290 -10.01 -12.03 -23.03
N ARG A 291 -9.87 -13.24 -22.50
CA ARG A 291 -10.22 -14.51 -23.15
C ARG A 291 -11.38 -15.16 -22.41
N PHE A 292 -12.42 -15.55 -23.17
CA PHE A 292 -13.68 -16.06 -22.64
C PHE A 292 -13.81 -17.57 -22.79
N SER A 293 -14.43 -18.22 -21.80
CA SER A 293 -14.69 -19.67 -21.83
C SER A 293 -15.70 -20.05 -22.91
N GLU A 294 -16.69 -19.20 -23.16
CA GLU A 294 -17.83 -19.48 -24.02
C GLU A 294 -17.75 -18.75 -25.37
N PRO A 295 -18.27 -19.33 -26.47
CA PRO A 295 -18.36 -18.67 -27.78
C PRO A 295 -19.38 -17.53 -27.76
N PHE A 296 -19.10 -16.45 -28.50
CA PHE A 296 -19.97 -15.31 -28.66
C PHE A 296 -21.12 -15.63 -29.62
N THR A 297 -22.36 -15.25 -29.24
CA THR A 297 -23.54 -15.28 -30.14
C THR A 297 -23.70 -13.97 -30.93
N SER A 298 -23.33 -12.85 -30.30
CA SER A 298 -23.12 -11.56 -30.94
C SER A 298 -22.12 -10.74 -30.14
N TYR A 299 -21.63 -9.67 -30.73
CA TYR A 299 -20.64 -8.78 -30.14
C TYR A 299 -20.76 -7.39 -30.76
N GLY A 300 -20.08 -6.42 -30.17
CA GLY A 300 -19.96 -5.09 -30.72
C GLY A 300 -19.13 -4.16 -29.85
N THR A 301 -19.05 -2.92 -30.28
CA THR A 301 -18.34 -1.86 -29.59
C THR A 301 -19.30 -0.79 -29.11
N SER A 302 -18.83 0.07 -28.21
CA SER A 302 -19.57 1.23 -27.74
C SER A 302 -18.69 2.47 -27.70
N LEU A 303 -19.28 3.62 -28.02
CA LEU A 303 -18.71 4.95 -27.78
C LEU A 303 -19.73 5.74 -26.94
N GLY A 304 -19.43 5.90 -25.67
CA GLY A 304 -20.41 6.36 -24.70
C GLY A 304 -21.60 5.41 -24.63
N ALA A 305 -22.83 5.93 -24.72
CA ALA A 305 -24.05 5.17 -24.75
C ALA A 305 -24.37 4.54 -26.12
N ASN A 306 -23.67 4.92 -27.19
CA ASN A 306 -23.93 4.43 -28.54
C ASN A 306 -23.35 3.04 -28.75
N ILE A 307 -24.21 2.05 -28.97
CA ILE A 307 -23.85 0.65 -29.21
C ILE A 307 -23.80 0.39 -30.71
N SER A 308 -22.71 -0.21 -31.19
CA SER A 308 -22.50 -0.62 -32.58
C SER A 308 -22.38 -2.15 -32.65
N GLU A 309 -23.51 -2.82 -32.93
CA GLU A 309 -23.57 -4.28 -33.02
C GLU A 309 -22.84 -4.79 -34.27
N GLY A 310 -22.13 -5.92 -34.13
CA GLY A 310 -21.40 -6.59 -35.20
C GLY A 310 -20.07 -5.90 -35.57
N ILE A 311 -19.73 -4.80 -34.95
CA ILE A 311 -18.48 -4.11 -35.19
C ILE A 311 -17.39 -4.74 -34.27
N ASN A 312 -16.30 -5.18 -34.88
CA ASN A 312 -15.23 -5.92 -34.20
C ASN A 312 -14.02 -5.05 -33.82
N GLY A 313 -14.04 -3.75 -34.06
CA GLY A 313 -12.98 -2.82 -33.68
C GLY A 313 -13.44 -1.38 -33.65
N ALA A 314 -12.94 -0.63 -32.68
CA ALA A 314 -13.22 0.79 -32.55
C ALA A 314 -12.05 1.51 -31.83
N SER A 315 -12.02 2.83 -32.01
CA SER A 315 -11.13 3.72 -31.28
C SER A 315 -11.89 4.97 -30.85
N GLY A 316 -11.61 5.48 -29.67
CA GLY A 316 -12.27 6.71 -29.18
C GLY A 316 -12.20 6.86 -27.66
N GLN A 317 -12.92 7.88 -27.22
CA GLN A 317 -13.17 8.15 -25.80
C GLN A 317 -14.44 7.45 -25.33
N LEU A 318 -14.56 7.20 -24.02
CA LEU A 318 -15.68 6.42 -23.47
C LEU A 318 -15.87 5.12 -24.24
N LEU A 319 -14.75 4.53 -24.66
CA LEU A 319 -14.70 3.34 -25.49
C LEU A 319 -14.99 2.10 -24.66
N GLY A 320 -15.83 1.24 -25.20
CA GLY A 320 -16.12 -0.06 -24.66
C GLY A 320 -16.33 -1.12 -25.75
N ALA A 321 -16.36 -2.36 -25.31
CA ALA A 321 -16.77 -3.51 -26.10
C ALA A 321 -17.78 -4.34 -25.32
N TYR A 322 -18.52 -5.21 -26.01
CA TYR A 322 -19.36 -6.19 -25.36
C TYR A 322 -19.43 -7.48 -26.16
N VAL A 323 -19.65 -8.56 -25.44
CA VAL A 323 -19.87 -9.88 -26.02
C VAL A 323 -21.11 -10.50 -25.37
N LYS A 324 -22.04 -11.05 -26.21
CA LYS A 324 -23.24 -11.76 -25.74
C LYS A 324 -23.05 -13.26 -25.89
N PHE A 325 -23.73 -14.00 -25.02
CA PHE A 325 -23.65 -15.45 -24.98
C PHE A 325 -25.03 -16.09 -25.22
N HIS A 326 -25.09 -17.39 -25.40
CA HIS A 326 -26.34 -18.09 -25.58
C HIS A 326 -27.25 -17.91 -24.35
N ALA A 327 -28.56 -17.73 -24.56
CA ALA A 327 -29.51 -17.48 -23.48
C ALA A 327 -29.58 -18.60 -22.42
N ASN A 328 -29.07 -19.78 -22.70
CA ASN A 328 -28.98 -20.89 -21.75
C ASN A 328 -27.61 -21.00 -21.06
N THR A 329 -26.66 -20.09 -21.36
CA THR A 329 -25.36 -20.07 -20.71
C THR A 329 -25.53 -19.68 -19.24
N LYS A 330 -25.09 -20.57 -18.36
CA LYS A 330 -25.21 -20.38 -16.91
C LYS A 330 -23.91 -19.90 -16.25
N ARG A 331 -22.79 -20.16 -16.90
CA ARG A 331 -21.46 -19.78 -16.39
C ARG A 331 -20.62 -19.20 -17.51
N ILE A 332 -19.93 -18.14 -17.21
CA ILE A 332 -18.93 -17.52 -18.07
C ILE A 332 -17.68 -17.27 -17.22
N GLU A 333 -16.54 -17.80 -17.67
CA GLU A 333 -15.25 -17.46 -17.11
C GLU A 333 -14.51 -16.55 -18.08
N VAL A 334 -13.84 -15.54 -17.54
CA VAL A 334 -13.03 -14.57 -18.27
C VAL A 334 -11.66 -14.46 -17.62
N ARG A 335 -10.62 -14.69 -18.40
CA ARG A 335 -9.25 -14.45 -17.97
C ARG A 335 -8.74 -13.22 -18.69
N THR A 336 -8.36 -12.20 -17.92
CA THR A 336 -7.91 -10.91 -18.46
C THR A 336 -6.50 -10.60 -17.99
N ALA A 337 -5.57 -10.59 -18.91
CA ALA A 337 -4.21 -10.14 -18.63
C ALA A 337 -4.01 -8.71 -19.08
N VAL A 338 -3.15 -8.00 -18.35
CA VAL A 338 -2.70 -6.64 -18.65
C VAL A 338 -1.20 -6.59 -18.90
N SER A 339 -0.74 -5.53 -19.56
CA SER A 339 0.67 -5.27 -19.85
C SER A 339 0.88 -3.78 -20.07
N PHE A 340 2.06 -3.27 -19.73
CA PHE A 340 2.51 -1.94 -20.15
C PHE A 340 3.48 -2.00 -21.36
N VAL A 341 3.72 -3.20 -21.91
CA VAL A 341 4.65 -3.43 -23.00
C VAL A 341 3.95 -3.53 -24.36
N SER A 342 2.98 -4.45 -24.49
CA SER A 342 2.21 -4.65 -25.73
C SER A 342 1.02 -5.58 -25.54
N ILE A 343 0.12 -5.64 -26.54
CA ILE A 343 -0.96 -6.65 -26.60
C ILE A 343 -0.39 -8.06 -26.64
N GLU A 344 0.72 -8.28 -27.39
CA GLU A 344 1.40 -9.58 -27.47
C GLU A 344 1.95 -9.99 -26.10
N GLN A 345 2.49 -9.04 -25.33
CA GLN A 345 2.98 -9.33 -23.99
C GLN A 345 1.80 -9.61 -23.03
N ALA A 346 0.70 -8.86 -23.11
CA ALA A 346 -0.51 -9.19 -22.35
C ALA A 346 -1.01 -10.60 -22.64
N ARG A 347 -0.95 -11.03 -23.93
CA ARG A 347 -1.31 -12.40 -24.31
C ARG A 347 -0.32 -13.44 -23.76
N LYS A 348 0.98 -13.11 -23.72
CA LYS A 348 1.99 -13.98 -23.09
C LYS A 348 1.76 -14.08 -21.57
N ASN A 349 1.48 -12.95 -20.89
CA ASN A 349 1.13 -12.97 -19.46
C ASN A 349 -0.05 -13.91 -19.21
N LEU A 350 -1.10 -13.82 -20.03
CA LEU A 350 -2.25 -14.72 -19.96
C LEU A 350 -1.86 -16.19 -20.14
N ASP A 351 -1.07 -16.51 -21.19
CA ASP A 351 -0.68 -17.89 -21.51
C ASP A 351 0.31 -18.46 -20.48
N ILE A 352 1.07 -17.61 -19.79
CA ILE A 352 2.01 -18.00 -18.73
C ILE A 352 1.27 -18.24 -17.43
N GLU A 353 0.48 -17.26 -16.97
CA GLU A 353 -0.11 -17.24 -15.62
C GLU A 353 -1.45 -17.97 -15.55
N SER A 354 -2.23 -17.94 -16.63
CA SER A 354 -3.54 -18.58 -16.70
C SER A 354 -3.79 -19.21 -18.08
N PRO A 355 -3.04 -20.28 -18.45
CA PRO A 355 -3.18 -20.96 -19.75
C PRO A 355 -4.59 -21.51 -19.97
N ASP A 356 -4.87 -21.86 -21.23
CA ASP A 356 -6.15 -22.47 -21.57
C ASP A 356 -6.37 -23.78 -20.80
N GLY A 357 -7.53 -23.91 -20.20
CA GLY A 357 -7.90 -25.04 -19.35
C GLY A 357 -7.60 -24.83 -17.86
N THR A 358 -6.98 -23.72 -17.46
CA THR A 358 -6.86 -23.36 -16.04
C THR A 358 -8.25 -23.12 -15.46
N SER A 359 -8.63 -23.84 -14.42
CA SER A 359 -9.89 -23.62 -13.71
C SER A 359 -9.78 -22.42 -12.76
N PHE A 360 -10.90 -21.80 -12.46
CA PHE A 360 -10.98 -20.72 -11.48
C PHE A 360 -10.42 -21.15 -10.11
N GLU A 361 -10.76 -22.35 -9.65
CA GLU A 361 -10.30 -22.91 -8.39
C GLU A 361 -8.78 -23.09 -8.35
N HIS A 362 -8.17 -23.43 -9.49
CA HIS A 362 -6.71 -23.52 -9.59
C HIS A 362 -6.06 -22.15 -9.37
N THR A 363 -6.57 -21.10 -10.03
CA THR A 363 -6.08 -19.72 -9.81
C THR A 363 -6.23 -19.31 -8.35
N VAL A 364 -7.39 -19.59 -7.74
CA VAL A 364 -7.63 -19.31 -6.31
C VAL A 364 -6.58 -19.98 -5.42
N GLU A 365 -6.26 -21.26 -5.66
CA GLU A 365 -5.30 -21.99 -4.82
C GLU A 365 -3.86 -21.53 -5.03
N GLU A 366 -3.48 -21.12 -6.24
CA GLU A 366 -2.17 -20.51 -6.51
C GLU A 366 -1.99 -19.18 -5.76
N VAL A 367 -2.98 -18.29 -5.84
CA VAL A 367 -2.93 -16.98 -5.14
C VAL A 367 -2.94 -17.17 -3.63
N LYS A 368 -3.78 -18.09 -3.14
CA LYS A 368 -3.82 -18.46 -1.73
C LYS A 368 -2.48 -19.02 -1.24
N SER A 369 -1.82 -19.86 -2.04
CA SER A 369 -0.51 -20.42 -1.73
C SER A 369 0.57 -19.34 -1.67
N ALA A 370 0.54 -18.35 -2.58
CA ALA A 370 1.45 -17.22 -2.57
C ALA A 370 1.32 -16.39 -1.28
N TRP A 371 0.12 -16.13 -0.82
CA TRP A 371 -0.11 -15.45 0.47
C TRP A 371 0.25 -16.31 1.67
N LEU A 372 -0.01 -17.62 1.63
CA LEU A 372 0.40 -18.55 2.70
C LEU A 372 1.93 -18.64 2.83
N GLU A 373 2.66 -18.53 1.73
CA GLU A 373 4.13 -18.47 1.78
C GLU A 373 4.61 -17.30 2.63
N LYS A 374 3.96 -16.13 2.52
CA LYS A 374 4.35 -14.92 3.27
C LYS A 374 3.73 -14.88 4.67
N LEU A 375 2.41 -14.83 4.75
CA LEU A 375 1.67 -14.66 6.01
C LEU A 375 1.77 -15.89 6.92
N GLY A 376 1.85 -17.07 6.34
CA GLY A 376 2.04 -18.33 7.06
C GLY A 376 3.41 -18.49 7.73
N ARG A 377 4.35 -17.55 7.52
CA ARG A 377 5.62 -17.48 8.26
C ARG A 377 5.42 -17.06 9.71
N VAL A 378 4.26 -16.51 10.05
CA VAL A 378 3.97 -15.98 11.38
C VAL A 378 2.90 -16.82 12.07
N THR A 379 3.11 -17.08 13.35
CA THR A 379 2.11 -17.69 14.23
C THR A 379 1.99 -16.85 15.49
N ILE A 380 0.78 -16.37 15.78
CA ILE A 380 0.46 -15.51 16.93
C ILE A 380 -0.36 -16.33 17.93
N GLU A 381 0.09 -16.36 19.18
CA GLU A 381 -0.57 -17.06 20.30
C GLU A 381 -0.85 -16.07 21.46
N GLY A 382 -1.87 -16.36 22.25
CA GLY A 382 -2.21 -15.56 23.44
C GLY A 382 -2.72 -14.16 23.07
N VAL A 383 -3.85 -14.12 22.37
CA VAL A 383 -4.58 -12.88 22.04
C VAL A 383 -5.87 -12.88 22.85
N ASN A 384 -6.24 -11.72 23.39
CA ASN A 384 -7.57 -11.52 23.94
C ASN A 384 -8.53 -11.16 22.79
N SER A 385 -9.29 -12.15 22.31
CA SER A 385 -10.15 -12.03 21.12
C SER A 385 -11.64 -11.97 21.46
N THR A 386 -12.01 -11.40 22.61
CA THR A 386 -13.42 -11.27 23.00
C THR A 386 -14.11 -10.08 22.33
N ASP A 387 -13.36 -9.20 21.72
CA ASP A 387 -13.81 -8.02 20.98
C ASP A 387 -13.47 -8.22 19.49
N GLU A 388 -14.49 -8.42 18.64
CA GLU A 388 -14.31 -8.65 17.19
C GLU A 388 -13.82 -7.40 16.49
N GLU A 389 -14.21 -6.21 16.95
CA GLU A 389 -13.79 -4.92 16.38
C GLU A 389 -12.29 -4.66 16.63
N HIS A 390 -11.78 -5.11 17.77
CA HIS A 390 -10.37 -4.96 18.14
C HIS A 390 -9.63 -6.31 18.13
N ASP A 391 -9.98 -7.22 17.22
CA ASP A 391 -9.19 -8.44 17.02
C ASP A 391 -7.80 -8.12 16.50
N GLN A 392 -6.85 -7.98 17.42
CA GLN A 392 -5.46 -7.64 17.16
C GLN A 392 -4.78 -8.58 16.15
N ARG A 393 -5.24 -9.81 16.04
CA ARG A 393 -4.74 -10.79 15.07
C ARG A 393 -5.16 -10.42 13.67
N THR A 394 -6.43 -10.06 13.50
CA THR A 394 -7.00 -9.60 12.23
C THR A 394 -6.33 -8.30 11.78
N ILE A 395 -6.16 -7.32 12.68
CA ILE A 395 -5.46 -6.07 12.36
C ILE A 395 -4.02 -6.37 11.94
N TRP A 396 -3.30 -7.21 12.69
CA TRP A 396 -1.90 -7.54 12.42
C TRP A 396 -1.68 -8.25 11.08
N TYR A 397 -2.46 -9.32 10.81
CA TYR A 397 -2.31 -10.05 9.54
C TYR A 397 -2.76 -9.24 8.34
N THR A 398 -3.78 -8.40 8.51
CA THR A 398 -4.21 -7.47 7.47
C THR A 398 -3.15 -6.39 7.24
N GLY A 399 -2.53 -5.86 8.30
CA GLY A 399 -1.42 -4.93 8.17
C GLY A 399 -0.25 -5.53 7.39
N LEU A 400 0.15 -6.76 7.69
CA LEU A 400 1.19 -7.43 6.91
C LEU A 400 0.75 -7.72 5.46
N PHE A 401 -0.54 -8.00 5.21
CA PHE A 401 -1.09 -8.13 3.87
C PHE A 401 -1.02 -6.81 3.10
N HIS A 402 -1.33 -5.67 3.72
CA HIS A 402 -1.20 -4.35 3.09
C HIS A 402 0.26 -4.04 2.74
N ALA A 403 1.17 -4.19 3.69
CA ALA A 403 2.60 -3.96 3.54
C ALA A 403 3.24 -4.77 2.40
N LEU A 404 2.85 -6.04 2.23
CA LEU A 404 3.42 -6.90 1.19
C LEU A 404 2.77 -6.73 -0.20
N GLN A 405 2.00 -5.67 -0.42
CA GLN A 405 1.49 -5.30 -1.74
C GLN A 405 2.46 -4.36 -2.49
N TYR A 406 3.35 -3.66 -1.80
CA TYR A 406 4.20 -2.59 -2.35
C TYR A 406 5.69 -2.75 -2.00
N PRO A 407 6.58 -2.12 -2.81
CA PRO A 407 6.33 -1.56 -4.14
C PRO A 407 5.95 -2.64 -5.15
N ASN A 408 5.20 -2.29 -6.20
CA ASN A 408 4.73 -3.26 -7.19
C ASN A 408 5.85 -3.69 -8.14
N ASP A 409 5.92 -4.99 -8.47
CA ASP A 409 6.83 -5.54 -9.47
C ASP A 409 6.23 -5.35 -10.87
N PHE A 410 6.74 -4.36 -11.61
CA PHE A 410 6.29 -4.01 -12.97
C PHE A 410 6.93 -4.87 -14.07
N SER A 411 7.68 -5.89 -13.70
CA SER A 411 8.35 -6.77 -14.64
C SER A 411 7.43 -7.88 -15.14
N GLU A 412 7.29 -8.00 -16.44
CA GLU A 412 6.46 -8.98 -17.11
C GLU A 412 7.30 -10.17 -17.60
N PRO A 413 6.88 -11.42 -17.35
CA PRO A 413 7.65 -12.60 -17.70
C PRO A 413 7.66 -12.86 -19.22
N THR A 414 8.79 -13.28 -19.77
CA THR A 414 8.89 -13.67 -21.19
C THR A 414 8.66 -15.16 -21.42
N SER A 415 8.69 -15.97 -20.36
CA SER A 415 8.40 -17.41 -20.38
C SER A 415 7.99 -17.90 -18.97
N ARG A 416 7.65 -19.19 -18.87
CA ARG A 416 7.34 -19.86 -17.59
C ARG A 416 8.55 -20.16 -16.72
N ASP A 417 9.76 -20.02 -17.24
CA ASP A 417 10.96 -20.19 -16.44
C ASP A 417 11.08 -19.03 -15.44
N PRO A 418 11.11 -19.26 -14.13
CA PRO A 418 11.28 -18.20 -13.14
C PRO A 418 12.57 -17.37 -13.33
N LYS A 419 13.56 -17.91 -14.02
CA LYS A 419 14.84 -17.27 -14.35
C LYS A 419 14.84 -16.62 -15.74
N CYS A 420 13.69 -16.53 -16.39
CA CYS A 420 13.60 -15.90 -17.71
C CYS A 420 13.96 -14.42 -17.65
N THR A 421 14.43 -13.90 -18.76
CA THR A 421 14.49 -12.46 -18.99
C THR A 421 13.08 -11.88 -18.82
N ARG A 422 12.98 -10.77 -18.13
CA ARG A 422 11.75 -10.02 -17.93
C ARG A 422 11.74 -8.82 -18.85
N THR A 423 10.55 -8.36 -19.22
CA THR A 423 10.37 -7.13 -19.97
C THR A 423 9.51 -6.16 -19.16
N PHE A 424 9.72 -4.86 -19.32
CA PHE A 424 8.92 -3.84 -18.65
C PHE A 424 9.03 -2.51 -19.40
N TYR A 425 8.00 -1.69 -19.27
CA TYR A 425 8.02 -0.31 -19.75
C TYR A 425 8.55 0.62 -18.67
N SER A 426 9.43 1.55 -19.05
CA SER A 426 9.89 2.64 -18.19
C SER A 426 9.40 3.98 -18.71
N GLY A 427 8.64 4.70 -17.90
CA GLY A 427 8.22 6.05 -18.23
C GLY A 427 9.37 7.06 -18.25
N TYR A 428 10.46 6.78 -17.53
CA TYR A 428 11.64 7.66 -17.53
C TYR A 428 12.35 7.73 -18.87
N THR A 429 12.34 6.64 -19.62
CA THR A 429 12.96 6.53 -20.94
C THR A 429 11.92 6.48 -22.07
N ASP A 430 10.64 6.46 -21.73
CA ASP A 430 9.51 6.28 -22.65
C ASP A 430 9.70 5.07 -23.59
N SER A 431 10.22 3.97 -23.05
CA SER A 431 10.58 2.79 -23.82
C SER A 431 10.52 1.49 -23.02
N VAL A 432 10.50 0.36 -23.76
CA VAL A 432 10.51 -0.98 -23.21
C VAL A 432 11.94 -1.43 -22.96
N HIS A 433 12.17 -2.07 -21.82
CA HIS A 433 13.44 -2.64 -21.40
C HIS A 433 13.34 -4.13 -21.13
N GLU A 434 14.49 -4.81 -21.18
CA GLU A 434 14.65 -6.19 -20.74
C GLU A 434 15.65 -6.27 -19.59
N SER A 435 15.40 -7.18 -18.64
CA SER A 435 16.26 -7.40 -17.48
C SER A 435 16.10 -8.82 -16.96
N ASN A 436 17.17 -9.37 -16.39
CA ASN A 436 17.08 -10.60 -15.59
C ASN A 436 16.63 -10.35 -14.14
N ASP A 437 16.31 -9.11 -13.81
CA ASP A 437 15.93 -8.67 -12.49
C ASP A 437 14.57 -7.95 -12.52
N SER A 438 13.87 -7.92 -11.40
CA SER A 438 12.61 -7.21 -11.27
C SER A 438 12.82 -5.69 -11.32
N TYR A 439 11.80 -5.00 -11.84
CA TYR A 439 11.71 -3.54 -11.85
C TYR A 439 10.49 -3.10 -11.05
N TYR A 440 10.74 -2.35 -9.97
CA TYR A 440 9.69 -1.92 -9.06
C TYR A 440 9.25 -0.49 -9.30
N GLN A 441 7.94 -0.25 -9.11
CA GLN A 441 7.28 1.05 -9.14
C GLN A 441 6.30 1.20 -7.97
N SER A 442 5.58 2.31 -7.92
CA SER A 442 4.70 2.67 -6.80
C SER A 442 5.52 2.89 -5.52
N TRP A 443 6.37 3.90 -5.58
CA TRP A 443 7.28 4.29 -4.50
C TRP A 443 6.74 5.48 -3.73
N SER A 444 6.10 5.27 -2.60
CA SER A 444 5.67 6.31 -1.64
C SER A 444 6.77 6.55 -0.61
N ILE A 445 7.93 7.03 -1.05
CA ILE A 445 9.15 6.96 -0.23
C ILE A 445 9.10 7.90 0.96
N TRP A 446 8.43 9.06 0.87
CA TRP A 446 8.26 9.97 2.00
C TRP A 446 7.55 9.31 3.19
N ASP A 447 6.66 8.36 2.91
CA ASP A 447 5.95 7.57 3.91
C ASP A 447 6.76 6.32 4.30
N THR A 448 7.07 5.49 3.30
CA THR A 448 7.54 4.10 3.49
C THR A 448 8.97 3.98 4.00
N TYR A 449 9.81 5.03 3.89
CA TYR A 449 11.17 4.99 4.44
C TYR A 449 11.19 4.77 5.95
N ARG A 450 10.13 5.17 6.66
CA ARG A 450 10.06 5.19 8.12
C ARG A 450 10.03 3.79 8.73
N ALA A 451 9.16 2.90 8.22
CA ALA A 451 9.08 1.53 8.77
C ALA A 451 8.90 0.45 7.71
N GLU A 452 8.19 0.72 6.61
CA GLU A 452 7.85 -0.29 5.61
C GLU A 452 9.10 -0.97 5.04
N HIS A 453 10.12 -0.21 4.64
CA HIS A 453 11.35 -0.82 4.09
C HIS A 453 12.12 -1.64 5.13
N SER A 454 12.11 -1.25 6.41
CA SER A 454 12.64 -2.08 7.49
C SER A 454 11.85 -3.39 7.65
N LEU A 455 10.51 -3.34 7.47
CA LEU A 455 9.65 -4.53 7.51
C LEU A 455 9.97 -5.49 6.36
N LEU A 456 10.16 -4.96 5.15
CA LEU A 456 10.50 -5.76 3.97
C LEU A 456 11.83 -6.52 4.15
N THR A 457 12.81 -5.97 4.88
CA THR A 457 14.07 -6.69 5.18
C THR A 457 13.84 -7.96 6.01
N LEU A 458 12.75 -8.04 6.76
CA LEU A 458 12.38 -9.20 7.58
C LEU A 458 11.45 -10.18 6.84
N PHE A 459 10.45 -9.67 6.10
CA PHE A 459 9.36 -10.48 5.53
C PHE A 459 9.51 -10.77 4.02
N ALA A 460 10.28 -9.95 3.29
CA ALA A 460 10.56 -10.13 1.87
C ALA A 460 12.04 -9.87 1.51
N PRO A 461 13.02 -10.39 2.28
CA PRO A 461 14.44 -10.09 2.09
C PRO A 461 14.95 -10.47 0.69
N GLU A 462 14.32 -11.45 0.03
CA GLU A 462 14.65 -11.88 -1.32
C GLU A 462 14.40 -10.82 -2.38
N ARG A 463 13.60 -9.77 -2.07
CA ARG A 463 13.25 -8.68 -2.99
C ARG A 463 14.05 -7.40 -2.76
N VAL A 464 14.60 -7.18 -1.58
CA VAL A 464 15.24 -5.92 -1.17
C VAL A 464 16.35 -5.49 -2.13
N ASN A 465 17.27 -6.39 -2.49
CA ASN A 465 18.37 -6.05 -3.41
C ASN A 465 17.84 -5.64 -4.81
N SER A 466 16.78 -6.29 -5.33
CA SER A 466 16.16 -5.92 -6.60
C SER A 466 15.44 -4.57 -6.51
N MET A 467 14.83 -4.26 -5.37
CA MET A 467 14.23 -2.95 -5.10
C MET A 467 15.31 -1.86 -5.12
N MET A 468 16.46 -2.06 -4.46
CA MET A 468 17.57 -1.11 -4.50
C MET A 468 18.12 -0.93 -5.93
N ARG A 469 18.27 -2.02 -6.68
CA ARG A 469 18.68 -1.93 -8.09
C ARG A 469 17.66 -1.18 -8.96
N SER A 470 16.37 -1.23 -8.62
CA SER A 470 15.34 -0.46 -9.32
C SER A 470 15.49 1.05 -9.07
N LEU A 471 15.76 1.46 -7.83
CA LEU A 471 16.06 2.86 -7.50
C LEU A 471 17.30 3.37 -8.27
N LEU A 472 18.34 2.55 -8.35
CA LEU A 472 19.56 2.90 -9.12
C LEU A 472 19.31 2.95 -10.62
N LYS A 473 18.42 2.13 -11.19
CA LYS A 473 17.99 2.26 -12.59
C LYS A 473 17.25 3.59 -12.82
N ILE A 474 16.36 3.99 -11.89
CA ILE A 474 15.69 5.28 -11.96
C ILE A 474 16.72 6.41 -11.97
N PHE A 475 17.71 6.36 -11.07
CA PHE A 475 18.81 7.31 -11.06
C PHE A 475 19.57 7.37 -12.39
N ASP A 476 19.92 6.22 -12.98
CA ASP A 476 20.60 6.16 -14.28
C ASP A 476 19.79 6.83 -15.41
N TRP A 477 18.47 6.71 -15.39
CA TRP A 477 17.58 7.21 -16.45
C TRP A 477 17.14 8.66 -16.28
N SER A 478 16.92 9.08 -15.02
CA SER A 478 16.42 10.43 -14.72
C SER A 478 17.51 11.37 -14.20
N GLY A 479 18.66 10.84 -13.79
CA GLY A 479 19.74 11.59 -13.17
C GLY A 479 19.52 11.92 -11.70
N ARG A 480 18.42 11.48 -11.07
CA ARG A 480 18.09 11.64 -9.65
C ARG A 480 17.44 10.37 -9.07
N LEU A 481 17.59 10.17 -7.78
CA LEU A 481 16.75 9.21 -7.06
C LEU A 481 15.31 9.75 -6.95
N PRO A 482 14.29 8.88 -6.91
CA PRO A 482 12.91 9.34 -6.83
C PRO A 482 12.55 9.84 -5.44
N ILE A 483 11.68 10.85 -5.38
CA ILE A 483 10.99 11.29 -4.16
C ILE A 483 9.73 10.47 -3.99
N TRP A 484 8.88 10.51 -5.02
CA TRP A 484 7.67 9.71 -5.10
C TRP A 484 7.43 9.27 -6.55
N ALA A 485 7.64 7.99 -6.86
CA ALA A 485 7.57 7.49 -8.23
C ALA A 485 6.34 6.62 -8.45
N ASN A 486 5.55 6.97 -9.46
CA ASN A 486 4.50 6.15 -10.02
C ASN A 486 4.58 6.18 -11.55
N MET A 487 5.21 5.18 -12.14
CA MET A 487 5.64 5.12 -13.53
C MET A 487 6.78 6.10 -13.85
N VAL A 488 6.75 7.30 -13.32
CA VAL A 488 7.78 8.35 -13.38
C VAL A 488 7.82 9.10 -12.06
N GLU A 489 8.77 10.04 -11.91
CA GLU A 489 8.79 10.98 -10.80
C GLU A 489 7.56 11.92 -10.86
N THR A 490 6.92 12.13 -9.72
CA THR A 490 5.72 12.96 -9.61
C THR A 490 5.97 14.31 -8.93
N ASN A 491 7.14 14.50 -8.28
CA ASN A 491 7.45 15.62 -7.39
C ASN A 491 6.40 15.79 -6.26
N ILE A 492 5.76 14.71 -5.84
CA ILE A 492 4.86 14.71 -4.70
C ILE A 492 5.71 14.55 -3.45
N MET A 493 5.41 15.32 -2.40
CA MET A 493 6.16 15.38 -1.15
C MET A 493 7.54 16.02 -1.28
N ILE A 494 8.29 16.03 -0.17
CA ILE A 494 9.59 16.70 -0.03
C ILE A 494 10.70 15.72 0.32
N ALA A 495 11.93 16.20 0.30
CA ALA A 495 13.14 15.47 0.71
C ALA A 495 13.55 14.31 -0.21
N THR A 496 14.73 13.76 0.03
CA THR A 496 15.30 12.65 -0.76
C THR A 496 15.38 11.38 0.08
N ASN A 497 14.22 10.91 0.56
CA ASN A 497 14.17 9.78 1.49
C ASN A 497 14.54 8.43 0.85
N ALA A 498 14.75 8.35 -0.46
CA ALA A 498 15.42 7.23 -1.10
C ALA A 498 16.83 7.01 -0.55
N ASP A 499 17.51 8.07 -0.07
CA ASP A 499 18.79 8.02 0.65
C ASP A 499 18.65 7.12 1.89
N ALA A 500 17.58 7.32 2.66
CA ALA A 500 17.29 6.54 3.86
C ALA A 500 16.95 5.08 3.54
N VAL A 501 16.20 4.82 2.46
CA VAL A 501 15.88 3.47 2.00
C VAL A 501 17.14 2.68 1.61
N LEU A 502 18.05 3.30 0.88
CA LEU A 502 19.33 2.70 0.51
C LEU A 502 20.23 2.49 1.74
N ALA A 503 20.29 3.47 2.66
CA ALA A 503 21.01 3.35 3.93
C ALA A 503 20.41 2.25 4.81
N ASN A 504 19.09 2.10 4.89
CA ASN A 504 18.40 1.02 5.60
C ASN A 504 18.85 -0.35 5.08
N ALA A 505 18.79 -0.56 3.77
CA ALA A 505 19.22 -1.82 3.15
C ALA A 505 20.68 -2.14 3.52
N ILE A 506 21.58 -1.16 3.43
CA ILE A 506 23.00 -1.30 3.77
C ILE A 506 23.20 -1.63 5.26
N SER A 507 22.52 -0.92 6.16
CA SER A 507 22.63 -1.13 7.62
C SER A 507 22.09 -2.50 8.04
N HIS A 508 21.10 -3.02 7.32
CA HIS A 508 20.53 -4.35 7.52
C HIS A 508 21.31 -5.47 6.80
N GLY A 509 22.44 -5.14 6.15
CA GLY A 509 23.39 -6.11 5.57
C GLY A 509 23.13 -6.43 4.09
N PHE A 510 22.17 -5.83 3.44
CA PHE A 510 21.93 -5.99 2.00
C PHE A 510 22.97 -5.23 1.19
N ARG A 511 23.68 -5.92 0.31
CA ARG A 511 24.80 -5.35 -0.45
C ARG A 511 24.92 -5.90 -1.87
N SER A 512 23.94 -6.68 -2.36
CA SER A 512 23.97 -7.25 -3.71
C SER A 512 23.41 -6.26 -4.75
N PHE A 513 23.83 -4.99 -4.64
CA PHE A 513 23.59 -3.91 -5.59
C PHE A 513 24.83 -3.01 -5.68
N ASP A 514 24.89 -2.09 -6.64
CA ASP A 514 26.07 -1.28 -6.93
C ASP A 514 26.30 -0.21 -5.85
N LEU A 515 27.14 -0.48 -4.85
CA LEU A 515 27.44 0.46 -3.76
C LEU A 515 28.16 1.73 -4.25
N PRO A 516 29.18 1.70 -5.14
CA PRO A 516 29.76 2.90 -5.74
C PRO A 516 28.72 3.79 -6.40
N LYS A 517 27.81 3.23 -7.20
CA LYS A 517 26.69 3.96 -7.81
C LYS A 517 25.70 4.48 -6.76
N THR A 518 25.44 3.70 -5.72
CA THR A 518 24.60 4.16 -4.60
C THR A 518 25.17 5.42 -3.98
N TRP A 519 26.48 5.43 -3.75
CA TRP A 519 27.15 6.62 -3.25
C TRP A 519 27.09 7.79 -4.22
N GLU A 520 27.30 7.56 -5.51
CA GLU A 520 27.15 8.58 -6.55
C GLU A 520 25.76 9.24 -6.49
N ALA A 521 24.70 8.42 -6.37
CA ALA A 521 23.32 8.88 -6.36
C ALA A 521 22.99 9.71 -5.11
N VAL A 522 23.25 9.17 -3.91
CA VAL A 522 22.93 9.90 -2.67
C VAL A 522 23.85 11.10 -2.46
N ARG A 523 25.10 11.04 -2.94
CA ARG A 523 26.02 12.17 -2.94
C ARG A 523 25.50 13.33 -3.81
N LYS A 524 24.92 13.00 -4.95
CA LYS A 524 24.29 13.98 -5.81
C LYS A 524 23.12 14.68 -5.09
N ASP A 525 22.26 13.94 -4.43
CA ASP A 525 21.17 14.51 -3.65
C ASP A 525 21.66 15.38 -2.49
N ALA A 526 22.78 14.99 -1.86
CA ALA A 526 23.36 15.73 -0.73
C ALA A 526 24.06 17.03 -1.13
N TYR A 527 24.62 17.15 -2.34
CA TYR A 527 25.52 18.25 -2.71
C TYR A 527 25.15 19.01 -3.97
N GLU A 528 24.29 18.47 -4.83
CA GLU A 528 23.92 19.13 -6.07
C GLU A 528 22.48 19.66 -5.99
N PRO A 529 22.27 20.99 -5.92
CA PRO A 529 20.94 21.57 -5.93
C PRO A 529 20.13 21.13 -7.17
N PRO A 530 18.77 21.12 -7.07
CA PRO A 530 17.94 20.94 -8.24
C PRO A 530 18.12 22.11 -9.24
N GLU A 531 17.59 21.94 -10.45
CA GLU A 531 17.68 22.93 -11.50
C GLU A 531 17.01 24.25 -11.09
N ASN A 532 17.71 25.38 -11.28
CA ASN A 532 17.20 26.72 -10.94
C ASN A 532 16.81 26.91 -9.47
N ASP A 533 17.50 26.27 -8.54
CA ASP A 533 17.21 26.26 -7.10
C ASP A 533 17.16 27.62 -6.41
N THR A 534 17.62 28.70 -7.05
CA THR A 534 17.55 30.07 -6.52
C THR A 534 16.43 30.91 -7.13
N GLU A 535 15.79 30.41 -8.20
CA GLU A 535 14.82 31.16 -9.01
C GLU A 535 13.45 30.50 -9.03
N LEU A 536 13.42 29.16 -9.05
CA LEU A 536 12.21 28.38 -9.19
C LEU A 536 11.71 27.94 -7.81
N LEU A 537 10.44 28.26 -7.50
CA LEU A 537 9.76 27.70 -6.34
C LEU A 537 9.16 26.35 -6.71
N TYR A 538 9.42 25.35 -5.86
CA TYR A 538 8.85 24.02 -5.99
C TYR A 538 7.68 23.90 -5.02
N TYR A 539 6.54 23.39 -5.53
CA TYR A 539 5.36 23.08 -4.72
C TYR A 539 4.93 21.64 -4.97
N ASP A 540 4.33 21.02 -4.00
CA ASP A 540 3.73 19.72 -4.16
C ASP A 540 2.79 19.67 -5.36
N ARG A 541 2.94 18.64 -6.20
CA ARG A 541 2.14 18.42 -7.42
C ARG A 541 2.14 19.56 -8.45
N GLN A 542 3.17 20.38 -8.47
CA GLN A 542 3.27 21.46 -9.44
C GLN A 542 3.53 20.93 -10.86
N PRO A 543 2.66 21.22 -11.85
CA PRO A 543 2.89 20.82 -13.24
C PRO A 543 4.14 21.45 -13.84
N ASP A 544 4.80 20.73 -14.77
CA ASP A 544 5.93 21.22 -15.57
C ASP A 544 7.17 21.64 -14.77
N THR A 545 7.33 21.14 -13.55
CA THR A 545 8.52 21.38 -12.73
C THR A 545 9.63 20.37 -13.03
N PRO A 546 10.90 20.77 -13.01
CA PRO A 546 12.05 19.85 -12.98
C PRO A 546 12.01 18.94 -11.75
N HIS A 547 12.95 18.00 -11.63
CA HIS A 547 13.08 17.20 -10.42
C HIS A 547 13.26 18.09 -9.20
N GLU A 548 12.37 17.95 -8.23
CA GLU A 548 12.41 18.72 -7.00
C GLU A 548 13.65 18.42 -6.17
N ALA A 549 14.02 17.13 -6.04
CA ALA A 549 15.15 16.71 -5.25
C ALA A 549 15.15 17.39 -3.86
N ARG A 550 16.26 17.97 -3.44
CA ARG A 550 16.33 18.82 -2.23
C ARG A 550 16.13 20.30 -2.61
N ALA A 551 14.92 20.68 -2.95
CA ALA A 551 14.61 22.09 -3.26
C ALA A 551 14.98 23.01 -2.08
N GLY A 552 15.70 24.11 -2.37
CA GLY A 552 16.29 24.98 -1.35
C GLY A 552 17.62 24.47 -0.80
N LEU A 553 18.25 23.46 -1.42
CA LEU A 553 19.56 22.95 -1.01
C LEU A 553 20.64 24.03 -1.05
N THR A 554 20.56 24.97 -1.98
CA THR A 554 21.48 26.11 -2.06
C THR A 554 21.46 26.90 -0.75
N SER A 555 20.29 27.29 -0.24
CA SER A 555 20.21 28.00 1.04
C SER A 555 20.55 27.11 2.23
N TYR A 556 20.16 25.83 2.21
CA TYR A 556 20.54 24.88 3.26
C TYR A 556 22.06 24.70 3.39
N MET A 557 22.80 24.66 2.28
CA MET A 557 24.26 24.60 2.31
C MET A 557 24.90 25.91 2.75
N GLU A 558 24.31 27.06 2.41
CA GLU A 558 24.85 28.38 2.74
C GLU A 558 24.57 28.77 4.19
N HIS A 559 23.33 28.61 4.66
CA HIS A 559 22.86 29.10 5.95
C HIS A 559 22.75 28.01 7.01
N GLY A 560 22.68 26.74 6.62
CA GLY A 560 22.37 25.62 7.50
C GLY A 560 20.86 25.43 7.73
N TRP A 561 20.01 26.09 6.96
CA TRP A 561 18.54 25.88 6.91
C TRP A 561 18.01 26.29 5.55
N VAL A 562 16.81 25.84 5.20
CA VAL A 562 16.06 26.27 4.00
C VAL A 562 15.34 27.59 4.32
N ASP A 563 15.51 28.60 3.47
CA ASP A 563 14.97 29.95 3.71
C ASP A 563 13.47 30.01 3.47
N ASN A 564 12.69 30.37 4.51
CA ASN A 564 11.23 30.40 4.42
C ASN A 564 10.67 31.50 3.50
N ASP A 565 11.39 32.59 3.35
CA ASP A 565 10.99 33.69 2.46
C ASP A 565 11.26 33.40 0.98
N ARG A 566 11.86 32.23 0.67
CA ARG A 566 12.10 31.72 -0.69
C ARG A 566 11.41 30.39 -0.98
N TRP A 567 11.29 29.52 0.03
CA TRP A 567 10.85 28.13 -0.13
C TRP A 567 9.67 27.82 0.76
N SER A 568 8.65 27.15 0.21
CA SER A 568 7.59 26.57 1.03
C SER A 568 8.14 25.43 1.90
N GLU A 569 7.44 25.09 3.00
CA GLU A 569 7.74 23.93 3.84
C GLU A 569 9.15 23.90 4.41
N SER A 570 9.74 25.08 4.58
CA SER A 570 11.18 25.28 4.80
C SER A 570 11.70 24.63 6.09
N ALA A 571 10.91 24.62 7.17
CA ALA A 571 11.28 23.97 8.41
C ALA A 571 11.27 22.43 8.27
N SER A 572 10.22 21.86 7.68
CA SER A 572 10.15 20.42 7.37
C SER A 572 11.32 19.99 6.49
N ARG A 573 11.57 20.74 5.39
CA ARG A 573 12.71 20.49 4.50
C ARG A 573 14.05 20.51 5.24
N THR A 574 14.26 21.46 6.16
CA THR A 574 15.51 21.55 6.93
C THR A 574 15.70 20.32 7.82
N LEU A 575 14.65 19.86 8.49
CA LEU A 575 14.67 18.68 9.36
C LEU A 575 14.92 17.41 8.57
N ASP A 576 14.16 17.22 7.48
CA ASP A 576 14.32 16.06 6.58
C ASP A 576 15.72 16.01 5.95
N TYR A 577 16.26 17.16 5.48
CA TYR A 577 17.61 17.19 4.89
C TYR A 577 18.69 16.89 5.91
N ALA A 578 18.51 17.27 7.17
CA ALA A 578 19.41 16.88 8.25
C ALA A 578 19.40 15.37 8.47
N PHE A 579 18.22 14.75 8.46
CA PHE A 579 18.11 13.30 8.53
C PHE A 579 18.66 12.61 7.26
N ASN A 580 18.36 13.13 6.07
CA ASN A 580 18.89 12.58 4.82
C ASN A 580 20.44 12.67 4.76
N ASP A 581 21.05 13.71 5.34
CA ASP A 581 22.51 13.80 5.45
C ASP A 581 23.08 12.70 6.35
N ALA A 582 22.40 12.38 7.46
CA ALA A 582 22.80 11.26 8.31
C ALA A 582 22.69 9.92 7.55
N ALA A 583 21.64 9.73 6.75
CA ALA A 583 21.47 8.55 5.90
C ALA A 583 22.57 8.47 4.81
N CYS A 584 22.87 9.58 4.14
CA CYS A 584 23.97 9.64 3.16
C CYS A 584 25.32 9.32 3.80
N ALA A 585 25.56 9.71 5.05
CA ALA A 585 26.79 9.37 5.77
C ALA A 585 26.96 7.85 5.99
N VAL A 586 25.85 7.12 6.20
CA VAL A 586 25.88 5.65 6.28
C VAL A 586 26.34 5.04 4.96
N VAL A 587 25.84 5.54 3.83
CA VAL A 587 26.22 5.07 2.49
C VAL A 587 27.69 5.43 2.21
N ALA A 588 28.12 6.65 2.54
CA ALA A 588 29.51 7.07 2.38
C ALA A 588 30.50 6.15 3.11
N ARG A 589 30.21 5.79 4.36
CA ARG A 589 31.02 4.81 5.11
C ARG A 589 31.02 3.43 4.46
N ALA A 590 29.92 2.99 3.91
CA ALA A 590 29.85 1.69 3.27
C ALA A 590 30.77 1.55 2.03
N VAL A 591 31.16 2.66 1.43
CA VAL A 591 32.13 2.72 0.31
C VAL A 591 33.53 3.24 0.72
N GLY A 592 33.74 3.54 2.00
CA GLY A 592 35.02 4.03 2.53
C GLY A 592 35.27 5.53 2.32
N ALA A 593 34.24 6.33 2.02
CA ALA A 593 34.32 7.79 1.87
C ALA A 593 34.20 8.49 3.26
N GLU A 594 35.16 8.25 4.15
CA GLU A 594 35.09 8.64 5.55
C GLU A 594 35.06 10.16 5.77
N ASP A 595 35.78 10.94 4.97
CA ASP A 595 35.82 12.40 5.09
C ASP A 595 34.46 13.03 4.73
N GLU A 596 33.80 12.51 3.66
CA GLU A 596 32.45 12.90 3.27
C GLU A 596 31.42 12.46 4.32
N ALA A 597 31.54 11.23 4.84
CA ALA A 597 30.69 10.76 5.92
C ALA A 597 30.76 11.69 7.14
N ALA A 598 31.96 12.05 7.58
CA ALA A 598 32.15 12.98 8.71
C ALA A 598 31.64 14.40 8.41
N ALA A 599 31.69 14.86 7.15
CA ALA A 599 31.12 16.14 6.74
C ALA A 599 29.59 16.12 6.77
N LEU A 600 28.96 15.06 6.27
CA LEU A 600 27.50 14.85 6.27
C LEU A 600 26.97 14.71 7.70
N GLU A 601 27.66 14.00 8.61
CA GLU A 601 27.27 13.91 10.01
C GLU A 601 27.29 15.25 10.73
N ARG A 602 28.28 16.11 10.44
CA ARG A 602 28.27 17.48 10.98
C ARG A 602 27.07 18.27 10.45
N ARG A 603 26.76 18.14 9.15
CA ARG A 603 25.64 18.84 8.50
C ARG A 603 24.29 18.28 8.96
N ALA A 604 24.21 17.02 9.32
CA ALA A 604 23.04 16.41 9.95
C ALA A 604 22.65 17.09 11.27
N GLY A 605 23.54 17.85 11.91
CA GLY A 605 23.25 18.72 13.06
C GLY A 605 22.50 20.01 12.72
N ASN A 606 22.23 20.31 11.44
CA ASN A 606 21.58 21.55 11.02
C ASN A 606 20.13 21.71 11.50
N TYR A 607 19.46 20.63 11.93
CA TYR A 607 18.15 20.71 12.59
C TYR A 607 18.16 21.72 13.76
N ALA A 608 19.30 21.89 14.46
CA ALA A 608 19.44 22.82 15.56
C ALA A 608 19.33 24.30 15.12
N ASN A 609 19.54 24.61 13.85
CA ASN A 609 19.46 25.98 13.34
C ASN A 609 18.03 26.49 13.22
N VAL A 610 17.03 25.62 13.21
CA VAL A 610 15.59 25.96 13.21
C VAL A 610 14.97 25.83 14.60
N TRP A 611 15.76 25.60 15.64
CA TRP A 611 15.32 25.58 17.03
C TRP A 611 15.18 26.98 17.59
N ASP A 612 13.99 27.34 18.07
CA ASP A 612 13.72 28.59 18.79
C ASP A 612 13.67 28.31 20.30
N SER A 613 14.73 28.74 21.00
CA SER A 613 14.87 28.54 22.43
C SER A 613 13.82 29.28 23.29
N ASP A 614 13.24 30.39 22.76
CA ASP A 614 12.25 31.17 23.48
C ASP A 614 10.88 30.46 23.53
N THR A 615 10.51 29.83 22.41
CA THR A 615 9.25 29.09 22.29
C THR A 615 9.41 27.60 22.60
N GLN A 616 10.65 27.09 22.55
CA GLN A 616 11.00 25.68 22.66
C GLN A 616 10.31 24.81 21.59
N PHE A 617 10.27 25.32 20.37
CA PHE A 617 9.79 24.60 19.17
C PHE A 617 10.79 24.77 18.02
N MET A 618 10.73 23.84 17.08
CA MET A 618 11.28 24.09 15.75
C MET A 618 10.43 25.15 15.07
N ARG A 619 11.05 26.05 14.28
CA ARG A 619 10.38 27.13 13.55
C ARG A 619 11.06 27.39 12.21
N ALA A 620 10.26 27.76 11.23
CA ALA A 620 10.76 28.21 9.95
C ALA A 620 11.58 29.50 10.08
N ARG A 621 12.65 29.62 9.32
CA ARG A 621 13.61 30.71 9.40
C ARG A 621 13.79 31.37 8.03
N ASN A 622 13.81 32.70 7.99
CA ASN A 622 14.04 33.48 6.78
C ASN A 622 15.54 33.59 6.46
N ALA A 623 15.91 33.95 5.24
CA ALA A 623 17.31 34.14 4.81
C ALA A 623 18.10 35.09 5.69
N ASN A 624 17.48 36.14 6.23
CA ASN A 624 18.11 37.10 7.13
C ASN A 624 18.26 36.58 8.58
N GLY A 625 17.90 35.34 8.83
CA GLY A 625 17.95 34.72 10.16
C GLY A 625 16.78 35.03 11.09
N SER A 626 15.79 35.81 10.70
CA SER A 626 14.59 36.05 11.49
C SER A 626 13.63 34.87 11.46
N TRP A 627 12.84 34.68 12.53
CA TRP A 627 11.79 33.66 12.55
C TRP A 627 10.61 34.03 11.65
N ALA A 628 10.10 33.04 10.90
CA ALA A 628 8.88 33.16 10.15
C ALA A 628 7.64 33.07 11.06
N ASN A 629 6.45 33.21 10.46
CA ASN A 629 5.20 32.99 11.16
C ASN A 629 5.10 31.51 11.61
N ASP A 630 4.61 31.28 12.83
CA ASP A 630 4.53 29.95 13.45
C ASP A 630 3.71 28.90 12.68
N THR A 631 2.84 29.35 11.78
CA THR A 631 1.98 28.47 10.97
C THR A 631 2.59 28.13 9.60
N TRP A 632 3.79 28.61 9.29
CA TRP A 632 4.44 28.43 8.00
C TRP A 632 5.66 27.50 8.10
N GLY A 633 5.99 26.90 6.98
CA GLY A 633 7.18 26.06 6.84
C GLY A 633 6.98 24.59 7.16
N TRP A 634 5.74 24.11 7.22
CA TRP A 634 5.40 22.73 7.57
C TRP A 634 4.79 21.98 6.40
N THR A 635 5.11 20.70 6.30
CA THR A 635 4.51 19.74 5.37
C THR A 635 3.47 18.93 6.13
N GLU A 636 2.18 19.07 5.79
CA GLU A 636 1.09 18.27 6.36
C GLU A 636 1.14 18.12 7.90
N GLY A 637 1.47 19.20 8.58
CA GLY A 637 1.61 19.19 10.03
C GLY A 637 1.84 20.60 10.59
N ASP A 638 2.40 20.65 11.77
CA ASP A 638 2.71 21.89 12.47
C ASP A 638 3.98 21.77 13.34
N LYS A 639 4.29 22.82 14.07
CA LYS A 639 5.42 22.84 15.00
C LYS A 639 5.36 21.78 16.10
N TRP A 640 4.17 21.30 16.47
CA TRP A 640 4.01 20.26 17.49
C TRP A 640 4.50 18.91 16.97
N VAL A 641 4.18 18.58 15.73
CA VAL A 641 4.63 17.34 15.09
C VAL A 641 6.11 17.43 14.78
N TYR A 642 6.53 18.44 14.01
CA TYR A 642 7.88 18.54 13.48
C TYR A 642 8.96 18.90 14.49
N THR A 643 8.63 19.39 15.69
CA THR A 643 9.63 19.58 16.76
C THR A 643 10.32 18.27 17.14
N PHE A 644 9.71 17.13 16.88
CA PHE A 644 10.24 15.81 17.20
C PHE A 644 10.87 15.09 15.99
N ASP A 645 10.85 15.70 14.81
CA ASP A 645 11.35 15.07 13.58
C ASP A 645 12.87 15.11 13.44
N VAL A 646 13.55 14.60 14.48
CA VAL A 646 15.01 14.42 14.57
C VAL A 646 15.28 12.96 14.88
N LEU A 647 15.14 12.10 13.85
CA LEU A 647 15.15 10.65 13.98
C LEU A 647 16.55 10.10 14.31
N HIS A 648 17.59 10.79 13.86
CA HIS A 648 18.98 10.34 13.88
C HIS A 648 19.78 10.81 15.11
N ASP A 649 19.28 11.84 15.82
CA ASP A 649 19.99 12.44 16.97
C ASP A 649 19.03 12.88 18.08
N VAL A 650 18.36 11.92 18.70
CA VAL A 650 17.44 12.18 19.83
C VAL A 650 18.18 12.76 21.04
N ALA A 651 19.46 12.43 21.21
CA ALA A 651 20.31 12.99 22.25
C ALA A 651 20.54 14.49 22.05
N GLY A 652 20.88 14.90 20.84
CA GLY A 652 21.04 16.29 20.45
C GLY A 652 19.73 17.05 20.55
N LEU A 653 18.61 16.47 20.08
CA LEU A 653 17.28 17.06 20.29
C LEU A 653 16.99 17.30 21.77
N ALA A 654 17.23 16.31 22.63
CA ALA A 654 17.03 16.47 24.06
C ALA A 654 17.90 17.58 24.67
N ALA A 655 19.13 17.74 24.19
CA ALA A 655 20.05 18.76 24.65
C ALA A 655 19.59 20.21 24.33
N LEU A 656 18.73 20.40 23.34
CA LEU A 656 18.15 21.71 23.01
C LEU A 656 17.14 22.18 24.07
N PHE A 657 16.48 21.27 24.78
CA PHE A 657 15.50 21.61 25.77
C PHE A 657 16.11 22.01 27.12
N PRO A 658 15.60 23.04 27.80
CA PRO A 658 15.99 23.31 29.18
C PRO A 658 15.76 22.10 30.09
N GLY A 659 16.82 21.60 30.71
CA GLY A 659 16.76 20.37 31.52
C GLY A 659 16.99 19.07 30.74
N GLY A 660 17.38 19.17 29.47
CA GLY A 660 17.74 18.02 28.65
C GLY A 660 16.58 17.02 28.46
N ARG A 661 16.82 15.73 28.72
CA ARG A 661 15.81 14.65 28.64
C ARG A 661 14.52 14.98 29.40
N ARG A 662 14.59 15.66 30.54
CA ARG A 662 13.38 16.05 31.32
C ARG A 662 12.55 17.11 30.59
N GLY A 663 13.23 18.08 29.96
CA GLY A 663 12.57 19.10 29.14
C GLY A 663 11.87 18.51 27.94
N LEU A 664 12.56 17.64 27.20
CA LEU A 664 11.97 16.89 26.07
C LEU A 664 10.78 16.03 26.54
N ALA A 665 10.90 15.32 27.66
CA ALA A 665 9.81 14.52 28.21
C ALA A 665 8.58 15.37 28.52
N ALA A 666 8.76 16.54 29.14
CA ALA A 666 7.65 17.46 29.43
C ALA A 666 6.98 18.00 28.14
N ARG A 667 7.77 18.22 27.08
CA ARG A 667 7.24 18.61 25.77
C ARG A 667 6.47 17.49 25.11
N LEU A 668 6.94 16.25 25.18
CA LEU A 668 6.24 15.06 24.70
C LEU A 668 4.93 14.84 25.48
N ASP A 669 4.96 14.99 26.83
CA ASP A 669 3.75 14.90 27.63
C ASP A 669 2.72 15.96 27.17
N ALA A 670 3.14 17.23 26.98
CA ALA A 670 2.27 18.30 26.50
C ALA A 670 1.73 18.03 25.08
N HIS A 671 2.52 17.41 24.20
CA HIS A 671 2.11 17.03 22.86
C HIS A 671 0.97 15.99 22.88
N PHE A 672 1.14 14.89 23.61
CA PHE A 672 0.13 13.85 23.69
C PHE A 672 -1.10 14.28 24.50
N ASP A 673 -0.91 14.88 25.66
CA ASP A 673 -2.01 15.30 26.55
C ASP A 673 -2.80 16.47 25.96
N GLY A 674 -2.16 17.29 25.13
CA GLY A 674 -2.78 18.39 24.38
C GLY A 674 -3.50 17.95 23.11
N GLY A 675 -3.43 16.67 22.72
CA GLY A 675 -4.05 16.14 21.50
C GLY A 675 -3.38 16.61 20.21
N HIS A 676 -2.08 16.89 20.24
CA HIS A 676 -1.33 17.36 19.08
C HIS A 676 -0.73 16.22 18.22
N ASN A 677 -0.81 14.97 18.68
CA ASN A 677 -0.33 13.84 17.92
C ASN A 677 -1.29 13.52 16.78
N MET A 678 -0.81 13.58 15.56
CA MET A 678 -1.58 13.28 14.34
C MET A 678 -1.16 11.89 13.83
N HIS A 679 -1.63 10.82 14.48
CA HIS A 679 -1.23 9.47 14.10
C HIS A 679 -1.71 9.06 12.70
N SER A 680 -2.72 9.73 12.18
CA SER A 680 -3.21 9.58 10.80
C SER A 680 -2.20 10.04 9.73
N ASN A 681 -1.07 10.65 10.13
CA ASN A 681 0.00 11.07 9.23
C ASN A 681 1.38 10.67 9.76
N GLU A 682 2.28 10.30 8.86
CA GLU A 682 3.55 9.62 9.11
C GLU A 682 4.56 10.37 9.99
N PRO A 683 4.67 11.70 9.93
CA PRO A 683 5.61 12.42 10.81
C PRO A 683 5.39 12.19 12.30
N SER A 684 4.21 11.70 12.71
CA SER A 684 3.89 11.37 14.11
C SER A 684 4.25 9.95 14.52
N HIS A 685 4.59 9.06 13.59
CA HIS A 685 4.72 7.63 13.86
C HIS A 685 5.85 7.26 14.83
N HIS A 686 6.97 7.96 14.79
CA HIS A 686 8.12 7.70 15.66
C HIS A 686 7.98 8.33 17.04
N VAL A 687 7.15 9.38 17.19
CA VAL A 687 7.10 10.24 18.40
C VAL A 687 6.86 9.47 19.68
N PRO A 688 5.95 8.47 19.78
CA PRO A 688 5.71 7.75 21.03
C PRO A 688 6.94 6.93 21.48
N TYR A 689 7.83 6.55 20.57
CA TYR A 689 9.04 5.78 20.88
C TYR A 689 10.19 6.65 21.43
N LEU A 690 10.13 7.96 21.23
CA LEU A 690 11.12 8.88 21.78
C LEU A 690 11.18 8.80 23.31
N TYR A 691 10.06 8.50 23.97
CA TYR A 691 10.06 8.27 25.43
C TYR A 691 11.02 7.14 25.83
N SER A 692 11.08 6.03 25.09
CA SER A 692 12.03 4.96 25.41
C SER A 692 13.48 5.42 25.31
N LEU A 693 13.82 6.22 24.31
CA LEU A 693 15.17 6.73 24.10
C LEU A 693 15.59 7.73 25.18
N ILE A 694 14.67 8.46 25.78
CA ILE A 694 14.98 9.42 26.84
C ILE A 694 14.81 8.86 28.27
N GLY A 695 14.73 7.53 28.42
CA GLY A 695 14.66 6.86 29.72
C GLY A 695 13.25 6.82 30.33
N ARG A 696 12.18 6.85 29.52
CA ARG A 696 10.78 6.71 29.98
C ARG A 696 10.01 5.60 29.21
N PRO A 697 10.52 4.35 29.17
CA PRO A 697 9.91 3.29 28.36
C PRO A 697 8.48 2.94 28.80
N GLY A 698 8.12 3.19 30.06
CA GLY A 698 6.74 3.05 30.56
C GLY A 698 5.77 3.99 29.85
N ALA A 699 6.16 5.26 29.66
CA ALA A 699 5.35 6.22 28.91
C ALA A 699 5.23 5.83 27.42
N ALA A 700 6.32 5.34 26.81
CA ALA A 700 6.26 4.82 25.45
C ALA A 700 5.25 3.68 25.33
N ALA A 701 5.24 2.74 26.28
CA ALA A 701 4.32 1.62 26.30
C ALA A 701 2.84 2.08 26.36
N GLU A 702 2.55 3.07 27.18
CA GLU A 702 1.21 3.65 27.31
C GLU A 702 0.75 4.31 26.00
N ARG A 703 1.60 5.18 25.40
CA ARG A 703 1.25 5.92 24.19
C ARG A 703 1.11 5.00 22.98
N VAL A 704 2.05 4.06 22.78
CA VAL A 704 2.00 3.09 21.69
C VAL A 704 0.72 2.26 21.74
N ARG A 705 0.34 1.75 22.92
CA ARG A 705 -0.88 0.96 23.06
C ARG A 705 -2.15 1.80 22.90
N ALA A 706 -2.16 3.05 23.38
CA ALA A 706 -3.29 3.95 23.19
C ALA A 706 -3.52 4.24 21.69
N LEU A 707 -2.45 4.58 20.94
CA LEU A 707 -2.53 4.81 19.51
C LEU A 707 -2.99 3.55 18.76
N ALA A 708 -2.41 2.38 19.07
CA ALA A 708 -2.83 1.13 18.44
C ALA A 708 -4.31 0.81 18.69
N TRP A 709 -4.88 1.23 19.82
CA TRP A 709 -6.29 1.03 20.14
C TRP A 709 -7.22 2.02 19.46
N HIS A 710 -6.80 3.29 19.35
CA HIS A 710 -7.65 4.36 18.81
C HIS A 710 -7.59 4.49 17.30
N ASP A 711 -6.43 4.23 16.71
CA ASP A 711 -6.16 4.49 15.30
C ASP A 711 -6.28 3.25 14.42
N TYR A 712 -6.43 2.04 15.03
CA TYR A 712 -6.55 0.77 14.30
C TYR A 712 -7.67 -0.08 14.85
N ASN A 713 -8.49 -0.65 13.96
CA ASN A 713 -9.47 -1.67 14.32
C ASN A 713 -9.70 -2.65 13.15
N ALA A 714 -10.47 -3.71 13.37
CA ALA A 714 -10.71 -4.77 12.39
C ALA A 714 -11.89 -4.50 11.45
N THR A 715 -12.51 -3.30 11.51
CA THR A 715 -13.62 -2.91 10.64
C THR A 715 -13.14 -2.25 9.35
N SER A 716 -14.05 -1.95 8.44
CA SER A 716 -13.71 -1.20 7.22
C SER A 716 -13.21 0.23 7.48
N ALA A 717 -13.51 0.82 8.65
CA ALA A 717 -12.98 2.10 9.12
C ALA A 717 -11.71 1.95 9.99
N GLY A 718 -11.00 0.84 9.87
CA GLY A 718 -9.94 0.45 10.80
C GLY A 718 -8.58 1.10 10.60
N LEU A 719 -8.48 2.17 9.84
CA LEU A 719 -7.28 3.01 9.71
C LEU A 719 -7.70 4.48 9.89
N SER A 720 -6.98 5.23 10.71
CA SER A 720 -7.29 6.64 11.00
C SER A 720 -6.81 7.60 9.91
N GLY A 721 -5.94 7.16 8.99
CA GLY A 721 -5.41 7.91 7.87
C GLY A 721 -5.20 7.03 6.66
N ASN A 722 -4.64 7.59 5.58
CA ASN A 722 -4.27 6.85 4.39
C ASN A 722 -3.27 5.73 4.75
N GLU A 723 -3.36 4.61 4.05
CA GLU A 723 -2.50 3.45 4.31
C GLU A 723 -1.05 3.67 3.83
N ASP A 724 -0.92 4.43 2.76
CA ASP A 724 0.34 4.90 2.16
C ASP A 724 1.38 3.80 1.93
N LEU A 725 0.95 2.83 1.14
CA LEU A 725 1.77 1.78 0.54
C LEU A 725 2.53 0.94 1.57
N GLY A 726 1.86 0.63 2.68
CA GLY A 726 2.39 -0.25 3.73
C GLY A 726 2.81 0.48 5.01
N GLN A 727 3.03 1.79 4.98
CA GLN A 727 3.64 2.49 6.12
C GLN A 727 2.73 2.54 7.35
N MET A 728 1.45 2.90 7.21
CA MET A 728 0.50 2.90 8.33
C MET A 728 0.39 1.49 8.95
N SER A 729 0.30 0.48 8.09
CA SER A 729 0.23 -0.93 8.51
C SER A 729 1.53 -1.42 9.14
N ALA A 730 2.69 -1.05 8.60
CA ALA A 730 4.01 -1.42 9.14
C ALA A 730 4.20 -0.91 10.56
N TRP A 731 3.69 0.30 10.87
CA TRP A 731 3.71 0.81 12.23
C TRP A 731 3.02 -0.15 13.21
N TYR A 732 1.80 -0.59 12.88
CA TYR A 732 1.05 -1.53 13.74
C TYR A 732 1.76 -2.89 13.84
N VAL A 733 2.27 -3.42 12.73
CA VAL A 733 2.97 -4.70 12.69
C VAL A 733 4.18 -4.69 13.61
N PHE A 734 5.04 -3.68 13.53
CA PHE A 734 6.19 -3.54 14.41
C PHE A 734 5.79 -3.27 15.86
N SER A 735 4.85 -2.37 16.10
CA SER A 735 4.39 -2.01 17.44
C SER A 735 3.87 -3.25 18.19
N ALA A 736 3.12 -4.10 17.51
CA ALA A 736 2.58 -5.33 18.09
C ALA A 736 3.67 -6.39 18.40
N LEU A 737 4.79 -6.36 17.67
CA LEU A 737 5.98 -7.18 17.98
C LEU A 737 6.78 -6.60 19.15
N GLY A 738 6.54 -5.35 19.53
CA GLY A 738 7.14 -4.68 20.68
C GLY A 738 8.35 -3.79 20.39
N PHE A 739 8.61 -3.42 19.13
CA PHE A 739 9.71 -2.55 18.72
C PHE A 739 9.40 -1.80 17.42
N TYR A 740 10.13 -0.71 17.14
CA TYR A 740 9.91 0.15 15.97
C TYR A 740 11.22 0.78 15.48
N PRO A 741 11.48 0.91 14.17
CA PRO A 741 12.68 1.54 13.62
C PRO A 741 12.57 3.08 13.65
N VAL A 742 12.89 3.72 14.76
CA VAL A 742 12.84 5.20 14.90
C VAL A 742 13.81 5.88 13.93
N ASN A 743 15.03 5.37 13.83
CA ASN A 743 16.01 5.79 12.82
C ASN A 743 16.15 4.67 11.78
N PRO A 744 15.41 4.73 10.67
CA PRO A 744 15.45 3.65 9.68
C PRO A 744 16.80 3.55 8.93
N ALA A 745 17.64 4.56 8.94
CA ALA A 745 18.99 4.48 8.37
C ALA A 745 19.99 3.70 9.24
N ALA A 746 19.62 3.39 10.50
CA ALA A 746 20.41 2.59 11.42
C ALA A 746 19.98 1.11 11.45
N ASP A 747 20.77 0.26 12.12
CA ASP A 747 20.44 -1.15 12.37
C ASP A 747 19.69 -1.36 13.70
N GLU A 748 18.95 -0.35 14.17
CA GLU A 748 18.35 -0.30 15.51
C GLU A 748 16.82 -0.24 15.47
N TYR A 749 16.21 -0.92 16.44
CA TYR A 749 14.77 -0.86 16.72
C TYR A 749 14.56 -0.46 18.17
N VAL A 750 13.75 0.56 18.39
CA VAL A 750 13.42 1.05 19.73
C VAL A 750 12.29 0.24 20.33
N VAL A 751 12.47 -0.21 21.57
CA VAL A 751 11.47 -1.04 22.27
C VAL A 751 10.30 -0.18 22.72
N GLY A 752 9.10 -0.64 22.40
CA GLY A 752 7.80 -0.15 22.88
C GLY A 752 7.15 -1.15 23.83
N SER A 753 5.98 -1.68 23.45
CA SER A 753 5.24 -2.66 24.25
C SER A 753 4.65 -3.73 23.34
N PRO A 754 5.07 -5.00 23.43
CA PRO A 754 4.47 -6.07 22.63
C PRO A 754 2.99 -6.29 23.00
N PHE A 755 2.16 -6.66 22.00
CA PHE A 755 0.73 -6.88 22.22
C PHE A 755 0.37 -8.34 22.45
N PHE A 756 1.17 -9.26 21.93
CA PHE A 756 0.91 -10.70 21.93
C PHE A 756 1.75 -11.41 23.00
N GLU A 757 1.23 -12.51 23.55
CA GLU A 757 1.98 -13.30 24.53
C GLU A 757 3.13 -14.09 23.91
N ARG A 758 2.92 -14.53 22.64
CA ARG A 758 3.95 -15.26 21.90
C ARG A 758 3.74 -15.10 20.40
N VAL A 759 4.82 -14.75 19.70
CA VAL A 759 4.87 -14.71 18.25
C VAL A 759 6.02 -15.58 17.77
N ALA A 760 5.78 -16.51 16.86
CA ALA A 760 6.82 -17.27 16.19
C ALA A 760 6.93 -16.78 14.73
N LEU A 761 8.11 -16.27 14.37
CA LEU A 761 8.45 -15.76 13.05
C LEU A 761 9.41 -16.74 12.37
N ARG A 762 9.02 -17.32 11.25
CA ARG A 762 9.94 -18.05 10.37
C ARG A 762 10.60 -17.04 9.42
N LEU A 763 11.79 -16.63 9.76
CA LEU A 763 12.57 -15.70 8.97
C LEU A 763 13.23 -16.44 7.79
N PRO A 764 13.09 -15.94 6.55
CA PRO A 764 13.81 -16.49 5.41
C PRO A 764 15.33 -16.39 5.62
N ALA A 765 16.08 -17.31 5.06
CA ALA A 765 17.54 -17.31 5.15
C ALA A 765 18.16 -15.96 4.70
N GLY A 766 17.57 -15.33 3.69
CA GLY A 766 17.99 -14.03 3.17
C GLY A 766 17.93 -12.88 4.20
N ALA A 767 17.09 -12.94 5.22
CA ALA A 767 17.01 -11.90 6.25
C ALA A 767 18.33 -11.75 7.04
N ALA A 768 19.02 -12.86 7.29
CA ALA A 768 20.31 -12.86 8.02
C ALA A 768 21.55 -12.73 7.11
N THR A 769 21.40 -12.92 5.80
CA THR A 769 22.50 -12.94 4.81
C THR A 769 22.45 -11.78 3.83
N GLY A 770 21.55 -10.81 4.02
CA GLY A 770 21.41 -9.67 3.12
C GLY A 770 20.82 -10.04 1.75
N GLY A 771 20.01 -11.09 1.66
CA GLY A 771 19.26 -11.45 0.46
C GLY A 771 20.12 -11.95 -0.73
N GLU A 772 21.34 -12.45 -0.49
CA GLU A 772 22.20 -12.94 -1.57
C GLU A 772 21.54 -14.07 -2.37
N ALA A 773 21.67 -14.02 -3.68
CA ALA A 773 21.21 -15.07 -4.58
C ALA A 773 21.94 -16.39 -4.29
N GLY A 774 21.18 -17.43 -3.89
CA GLY A 774 21.73 -18.72 -3.41
C GLY A 774 21.67 -18.89 -1.89
N ALA A 775 21.53 -17.82 -1.09
CA ALA A 775 21.22 -17.91 0.33
C ALA A 775 19.74 -18.29 0.59
N ALA A 776 18.88 -18.24 -0.43
CA ALA A 776 17.52 -18.74 -0.35
C ALA A 776 17.44 -20.25 -0.01
N ASP A 777 18.49 -21.00 -0.30
CA ASP A 777 18.61 -22.43 0.03
C ASP A 777 19.13 -22.70 1.44
N GLY A 778 19.43 -21.64 2.22
CA GLY A 778 19.80 -21.77 3.63
C GLY A 778 18.57 -22.15 4.49
N PRO A 779 18.78 -22.77 5.68
CA PRO A 779 17.68 -23.14 6.55
C PRO A 779 16.93 -21.90 7.05
N GLU A 780 15.61 -21.91 6.91
CA GLU A 780 14.74 -20.94 7.59
C GLU A 780 15.03 -20.96 9.10
N ARG A 781 15.02 -19.80 9.73
CA ARG A 781 15.16 -19.67 11.17
C ARG A 781 13.83 -19.31 11.79
N THR A 782 13.54 -19.90 12.95
CA THR A 782 12.40 -19.47 13.74
C THR A 782 12.88 -18.60 14.89
N LEU A 783 12.47 -17.33 14.85
CA LEU A 783 12.54 -16.42 15.99
C LEU A 783 11.24 -16.54 16.79
N VAL A 784 11.36 -16.71 18.10
CA VAL A 784 10.22 -16.66 19.02
C VAL A 784 10.32 -15.38 19.85
N ILE A 785 9.29 -14.54 19.79
CA ILE A 785 9.11 -13.40 20.68
C ILE A 785 8.12 -13.85 21.77
N GLU A 786 8.56 -13.80 23.03
CA GLU A 786 7.75 -14.14 24.20
C GLU A 786 7.52 -12.92 25.08
N ALA A 787 6.25 -12.63 25.40
CA ALA A 787 5.86 -11.52 26.27
C ALA A 787 4.63 -11.92 27.11
N ARG A 788 4.81 -12.84 28.05
CA ARG A 788 3.72 -13.40 28.86
C ARG A 788 3.01 -12.34 29.68
N GLY A 789 1.69 -12.26 29.51
CA GLY A 789 0.81 -11.27 30.12
C GLY A 789 0.64 -10.00 29.28
N ALA A 790 1.33 -9.84 28.15
CA ALA A 790 1.20 -8.66 27.28
C ALA A 790 -0.24 -8.46 26.79
N ALA A 791 -0.93 -9.54 26.40
CA ALA A 791 -2.33 -9.51 25.95
C ALA A 791 -3.34 -9.41 27.11
N SER A 792 -2.93 -9.62 28.36
CA SER A 792 -3.79 -9.75 29.52
C SER A 792 -3.55 -8.68 30.62
N GLY A 793 -3.15 -7.46 30.23
CA GLY A 793 -3.07 -6.31 31.13
C GLY A 793 -1.69 -5.99 31.69
N LYS A 794 -0.61 -6.54 31.09
CA LYS A 794 0.78 -6.21 31.46
C LYS A 794 1.47 -5.43 30.33
N PRO A 795 1.27 -4.11 30.24
CA PRO A 795 1.81 -3.34 29.13
C PRO A 795 3.28 -2.95 29.30
N TYR A 796 3.84 -3.01 30.51
CA TYR A 796 5.16 -2.47 30.80
C TYR A 796 6.24 -3.56 30.71
N VAL A 797 7.35 -3.23 30.09
CA VAL A 797 8.54 -4.08 30.05
C VAL A 797 9.29 -3.92 31.37
N LYS A 798 9.61 -5.06 32.02
CA LYS A 798 10.41 -5.12 33.25
C LYS A 798 11.81 -5.64 32.98
N GLY A 799 12.01 -6.34 31.87
CA GLY A 799 13.28 -6.86 31.43
C GLY A 799 13.18 -7.40 30.02
N LEU A 800 14.32 -7.45 29.34
CA LEU A 800 14.45 -7.95 27.97
C LEU A 800 15.67 -8.85 27.85
N THR A 801 15.53 -9.98 27.17
CA THR A 801 16.66 -10.85 26.84
C THR A 801 16.62 -11.30 25.39
N VAL A 802 17.79 -11.42 24.77
CA VAL A 802 18.02 -12.04 23.45
C VAL A 802 18.84 -13.28 23.65
N ASP A 803 18.28 -14.47 23.38
CA ASP A 803 18.90 -15.78 23.64
C ASP A 803 19.50 -15.91 25.07
N GLY A 804 18.80 -15.34 26.06
CA GLY A 804 19.20 -15.33 27.46
C GLY A 804 20.22 -14.26 27.86
N ARG A 805 20.77 -13.48 26.91
CA ARG A 805 21.59 -12.30 27.17
C ARG A 805 20.70 -11.13 27.54
N ALA A 806 20.91 -10.49 28.67
CA ALA A 806 20.18 -9.31 29.08
C ALA A 806 20.41 -8.14 28.11
N VAL A 807 19.35 -7.36 27.89
CA VAL A 807 19.36 -6.11 27.14
C VAL A 807 18.86 -5.03 28.08
N ASP A 808 19.74 -4.15 28.51
CA ASP A 808 19.45 -3.14 29.53
C ASP A 808 18.93 -1.83 28.91
N ARG A 809 19.30 -1.55 27.66
CA ARG A 809 18.79 -0.40 26.89
C ARG A 809 17.54 -0.80 26.10
N PRO A 810 16.57 0.09 25.92
CA PRO A 810 15.36 -0.20 25.18
C PRO A 810 15.58 -0.19 23.65
N VAL A 811 16.64 -0.87 23.19
CA VAL A 811 17.05 -0.95 21.78
C VAL A 811 17.46 -2.36 21.42
N LEU A 812 16.96 -2.87 20.31
CA LEU A 812 17.36 -4.11 19.66
C LEU A 812 18.13 -3.80 18.37
N ARG A 813 19.11 -4.61 18.01
CA ARG A 813 19.79 -4.52 16.71
C ARG A 813 19.12 -5.42 15.69
N HIS A 814 19.15 -5.01 14.41
CA HIS A 814 18.61 -5.85 13.32
C HIS A 814 19.21 -7.27 13.37
N ARG A 815 20.54 -7.38 13.55
CA ARG A 815 21.22 -8.68 13.69
C ARG A 815 20.68 -9.52 14.85
N ASP A 816 20.27 -8.90 15.97
CA ASP A 816 19.71 -9.62 17.12
C ASP A 816 18.36 -10.26 16.73
N ILE A 817 17.56 -9.57 15.90
CA ILE A 817 16.29 -10.08 15.41
C ILE A 817 16.48 -11.23 14.42
N VAL A 818 17.35 -11.05 13.42
CA VAL A 818 17.51 -12.03 12.34
C VAL A 818 18.36 -13.25 12.72
N THR A 819 19.12 -13.18 13.84
CA THR A 819 19.97 -14.30 14.27
C THR A 819 19.52 -15.00 15.55
N ALA A 820 18.71 -14.35 16.39
CA ALA A 820 18.22 -14.92 17.63
C ALA A 820 17.23 -16.06 17.42
N ARG A 821 17.14 -16.94 18.43
CA ARG A 821 16.09 -17.94 18.56
C ARG A 821 14.93 -17.46 19.41
N VAL A 822 15.23 -16.70 20.47
CA VAL A 822 14.23 -16.22 21.43
C VAL A 822 14.54 -14.77 21.84
N ILE A 823 13.58 -13.89 21.65
CA ILE A 823 13.53 -12.58 22.31
C ILE A 823 12.45 -12.69 23.38
N ARG A 824 12.83 -12.43 24.65
CA ARG A 824 11.87 -12.54 25.75
C ARG A 824 11.74 -11.23 26.49
N PHE A 825 10.50 -10.72 26.52
CA PHE A 825 10.07 -9.60 27.34
C PHE A 825 9.52 -10.13 28.66
N GLU A 826 10.04 -9.65 29.79
CA GLU A 826 9.42 -9.81 31.09
C GLU A 826 8.44 -8.65 31.27
N MET A 827 7.15 -8.98 31.41
CA MET A 827 6.08 -7.98 31.42
C MET A 827 5.58 -7.69 32.83
N SER A 828 5.11 -6.46 33.09
CA SER A 828 4.61 -5.96 34.36
C SER A 828 3.24 -5.25 34.19
N GLU A 829 2.42 -5.32 35.25
CA GLU A 829 1.15 -4.56 35.36
C GLU A 829 1.37 -3.07 35.71
N SER A 830 2.55 -2.74 36.25
CA SER A 830 2.89 -1.39 36.68
C SER A 830 4.18 -0.93 36.02
N PRO A 831 4.38 0.38 35.85
CA PRO A 831 5.66 0.93 35.34
C PRO A 831 6.86 0.39 36.11
N THR A 832 7.96 0.25 35.42
CA THR A 832 9.22 -0.34 35.95
C THR A 832 10.39 0.60 35.66
N SER A 833 11.51 0.38 36.33
CA SER A 833 12.73 1.15 36.09
C SER A 833 13.59 0.58 34.96
N TRP A 834 13.19 -0.48 34.27
CA TRP A 834 13.96 -1.02 33.16
C TRP A 834 14.09 -0.01 32.02
N GLY A 835 15.28 0.22 31.56
CA GLY A 835 15.60 1.17 30.50
C GLY A 835 15.60 2.66 30.90
N GLU A 836 15.38 3.00 32.19
CA GLU A 836 15.41 4.38 32.68
C GLU A 836 16.84 4.97 32.73
N ASP A 837 17.85 4.14 33.02
CA ASP A 837 19.26 4.56 33.20
C ASP A 837 20.07 4.49 31.89
N GLY A 838 19.45 4.20 30.75
CA GLY A 838 20.12 4.13 29.45
C GLY A 838 20.76 5.48 29.08
N GLU A 839 22.08 5.52 28.89
CA GLU A 839 22.72 6.63 28.19
C GLU A 839 22.30 6.60 26.73
N LEU A 840 21.95 7.78 26.18
CA LEU A 840 21.62 7.97 24.77
C LEU A 840 22.85 7.74 23.88
#